data_6057b24fc5359cc403b92697d4af422d
#
_entry.id   6057b24fc5359cc403b92697d4af422d
#
_cell.length_a   1.000
_cell.length_b   1.000
_cell.length_c   1.000
_cell.angle_alpha   90.00
_cell.angle_beta   90.00
_cell.angle_gamma   90.00
#
_symmetry.space_group_name_H-M   'P 1'
#
loop_
_entity.id
_entity.type
_entity.pdbx_description
1 polymer ?
#
loop_
_entity_poly.entity_id
_entity_poly.type
_entity_poly.pdbx_seq_one_letter_code
_entity_poly.pdbx_strand_id
1 'polypeptide(L)'
;MTKGLTEDELKALVGAEMRQSLGYSSSKLSQARQKSMYYYLGMPVGDLSPPEVDGRSSVVSTDVRDTIEAMLPQLMVTFVGSDTVAEFEPTKPDDEQKAQQATEYVNYLFYKKNNGHRIAYTWMKDALLQKNGIVKVWWDTRHEETREEYRGMSEVELTQLMEDDEIEITEHSTSVDEEDAQMRQQAIAQLMQQAQAQPQSAPQVMQQIQQIEAQPPKLVYDIVCKRTKTDGKVCIANVPPEEFLIARNAKDIETAKFVAHRVQRTKSELKSMGYKNVDDLGSEDSGQAMNSERIQRISWNDENAYIDNDASNDDSQNNVWVLEAYMRCDYDGDGIAELRKVTMAGNTLLDNEPVDCIPFVSITPVPLPHQFFGLSIADLAMESQRTKTSILRAQLDNMYLAVNGRYFAVEGQVNLDDLLTSRPGGVVRVKQPGMAGRLDQGAPDIGNAFQMMEYMQQDLENKTGWTRYSQGNDQGALNDTATGVNVLTNRADMRLDLIARNFSEGYVDLFKQILKLVCQYQQKEQVVKLTGGWVPIDPREWSNQFDVCINVGIGMGNKDQKLQHLQLLGAAQAQGMQIGIATPENIYHSASEMAKQLGFKNADKFFTDPAKNPQKDKPDPEQMKAQAQMQVEQAKIQSTAQIKQMELQHQAQLDQAKRDHELQLETARMQMQAQVDANRQQVEADQKTLMSQQQAELDALKEQQKTEQLRMQLEFDQWKTMQDNETKVLVAQIQAHTSMSNAQASAAQKSEQQEAPDGNA
;
A
#
# COMPACT_ATOMS: atom_id res chain seq x y z
N MET A 1 -2.44 27.37 46.19
CA MET A 1 -1.83 26.20 45.56
C MET A 1 -2.95 25.20 45.38
N THR A 2 -3.29 24.89 44.18
CA THR A 2 -4.19 23.78 43.85
C THR A 2 -3.54 22.50 44.30
N LYS A 3 -4.28 21.56 44.88
CA LYS A 3 -3.78 20.27 45.32
C LYS A 3 -3.41 19.48 44.05
N GLY A 4 -2.19 18.94 43.97
CA GLY A 4 -1.78 18.07 42.88
C GLY A 4 -2.71 16.87 42.73
N LEU A 5 -2.79 16.30 41.52
CA LEU A 5 -3.64 15.17 41.19
C LEU A 5 -3.18 13.91 41.95
N THR A 6 -4.13 13.22 42.53
CA THR A 6 -3.90 11.86 43.10
C THR A 6 -3.90 10.83 41.94
N GLU A 7 -3.32 9.65 42.20
CA GLU A 7 -3.33 8.56 41.19
C GLU A 7 -4.74 8.17 40.75
N ASP A 8 -5.71 8.15 41.68
CA ASP A 8 -7.09 7.79 41.34
C ASP A 8 -7.79 8.87 40.55
N GLU A 9 -7.51 10.14 40.84
CA GLU A 9 -7.99 11.27 40.04
C GLU A 9 -7.38 11.25 38.62
N LEU A 10 -6.09 10.92 38.50
CA LEU A 10 -5.42 10.76 37.20
C LEU A 10 -6.03 9.61 36.38
N LYS A 11 -6.25 8.44 36.99
CA LYS A 11 -6.93 7.30 36.34
C LYS A 11 -8.33 7.69 35.83
N ALA A 12 -9.09 8.37 36.68
CA ALA A 12 -10.43 8.84 36.31
C ALA A 12 -10.39 9.82 35.13
N LEU A 13 -9.42 10.74 35.13
CA LEU A 13 -9.21 11.72 34.08
C LEU A 13 -8.83 11.05 32.75
N VAL A 14 -7.83 10.14 32.77
CA VAL A 14 -7.42 9.36 31.58
C VAL A 14 -8.60 8.54 31.02
N GLY A 15 -9.35 7.87 31.90
CA GLY A 15 -10.53 7.10 31.50
C GLY A 15 -11.65 7.96 30.90
N ALA A 16 -11.84 9.20 31.38
CA ALA A 16 -12.81 10.14 30.83
C ALA A 16 -12.38 10.64 29.45
N GLU A 17 -11.12 11.06 29.29
CA GLU A 17 -10.58 11.52 28.00
C GLU A 17 -10.57 10.39 26.97
N MET A 18 -10.19 9.17 27.35
CA MET A 18 -10.25 7.98 26.50
C MET A 18 -11.66 7.76 25.94
N ARG A 19 -12.69 7.75 26.80
CA ARG A 19 -14.08 7.55 26.38
C ARG A 19 -14.62 8.65 25.48
N GLN A 20 -14.09 9.87 25.59
CA GLN A 20 -14.47 11.01 24.75
C GLN A 20 -13.65 11.10 23.47
N SER A 21 -12.54 10.37 23.33
CA SER A 21 -11.65 10.43 22.20
C SER A 21 -12.26 9.85 20.93
N LEU A 22 -11.75 10.31 19.78
CA LEU A 22 -12.03 9.70 18.48
C LEU A 22 -11.26 8.37 18.39
N GLY A 23 -11.90 7.33 17.86
CA GLY A 23 -11.32 5.99 17.74
C GLY A 23 -11.67 5.03 18.90
N TYR A 24 -12.22 5.52 20.02
CA TYR A 24 -12.54 4.68 21.18
C TYR A 24 -13.69 3.70 20.91
N SER A 25 -14.76 4.13 20.24
CA SER A 25 -15.94 3.29 19.98
C SER A 25 -16.28 3.28 18.49
N SER A 26 -17.18 2.38 18.10
CA SER A 26 -17.75 2.34 16.74
C SER A 26 -18.44 3.65 16.40
N SER A 27 -17.68 4.60 15.90
CA SER A 27 -18.09 5.94 15.49
C SER A 27 -18.33 5.98 13.98
N LYS A 28 -18.81 7.11 13.49
CA LYS A 28 -18.89 7.36 12.03
C LYS A 28 -17.53 7.19 11.33
N LEU A 29 -16.43 7.53 12.01
CA LEU A 29 -15.08 7.34 11.51
C LEU A 29 -14.75 5.85 11.36
N SER A 30 -15.02 5.05 12.40
CA SER A 30 -14.81 3.60 12.41
C SER A 30 -15.60 2.92 11.29
N GLN A 31 -16.90 3.28 11.16
CA GLN A 31 -17.75 2.76 10.08
C GLN A 31 -17.25 3.16 8.69
N ALA A 32 -16.77 4.39 8.52
CA ALA A 32 -16.22 4.85 7.23
C ALA A 32 -14.95 4.07 6.86
N ARG A 33 -14.06 3.82 7.81
CA ARG A 33 -12.84 3.04 7.61
C ARG A 33 -13.14 1.57 7.30
N GLN A 34 -14.08 0.97 8.03
CA GLN A 34 -14.57 -0.38 7.76
C GLN A 34 -15.15 -0.47 6.33
N LYS A 35 -15.95 0.51 5.95
CA LYS A 35 -16.52 0.60 4.60
C LYS A 35 -15.42 0.71 3.55
N SER A 36 -14.40 1.54 3.75
CA SER A 36 -13.26 1.65 2.83
C SER A 36 -12.56 0.31 2.64
N MET A 37 -12.40 -0.49 3.70
CA MET A 37 -11.83 -1.83 3.62
C MET A 37 -12.71 -2.79 2.83
N TYR A 38 -14.04 -2.78 3.00
CA TYR A 38 -14.94 -3.62 2.21
C TYR A 38 -14.86 -3.29 0.72
N TYR A 39 -14.79 -2.01 0.38
CA TYR A 39 -14.65 -1.58 -1.01
C TYR A 39 -13.28 -1.97 -1.60
N TYR A 40 -12.22 -1.84 -0.82
CA TYR A 40 -10.87 -2.25 -1.23
C TYR A 40 -10.78 -3.77 -1.46
N LEU A 41 -11.37 -4.56 -0.58
CA LEU A 41 -11.38 -6.02 -0.69
C LEU A 41 -12.39 -6.53 -1.73
N GLY A 42 -13.32 -5.67 -2.18
CA GLY A 42 -14.39 -6.05 -3.11
C GLY A 42 -15.41 -6.99 -2.45
N MET A 43 -15.63 -6.85 -1.15
CA MET A 43 -16.58 -7.70 -0.42
C MET A 43 -18.01 -7.31 -0.73
N PRO A 44 -18.90 -8.27 -1.02
CA PRO A 44 -20.31 -8.02 -1.32
C PRO A 44 -21.12 -7.77 -0.04
N VAL A 45 -20.76 -6.74 0.73
CA VAL A 45 -21.37 -6.40 2.04
C VAL A 45 -21.89 -4.97 2.02
N GLY A 46 -22.96 -4.70 2.76
CA GLY A 46 -23.55 -3.38 2.91
C GLY A 46 -24.01 -2.80 1.58
N ASP A 47 -23.48 -1.64 1.15
CA ASP A 47 -23.83 -0.96 -0.11
C ASP A 47 -23.49 -1.79 -1.36
N LEU A 48 -22.58 -2.75 -1.23
CA LEU A 48 -22.13 -3.64 -2.30
C LEU A 48 -22.81 -5.00 -2.27
N SER A 49 -23.79 -5.22 -1.37
CA SER A 49 -24.55 -6.47 -1.31
C SER A 49 -25.28 -6.70 -2.63
N PRO A 50 -25.23 -7.92 -3.19
CA PRO A 50 -26.06 -8.29 -4.33
C PRO A 50 -27.52 -8.41 -3.90
N PRO A 51 -28.48 -8.30 -4.85
CA PRO A 51 -29.86 -8.64 -4.57
C PRO A 51 -30.00 -10.10 -4.09
N GLU A 52 -30.83 -10.33 -3.07
CA GLU A 52 -31.11 -11.67 -2.55
C GLU A 52 -32.04 -12.48 -3.48
N VAL A 53 -31.68 -12.57 -4.76
CA VAL A 53 -32.47 -13.31 -5.77
C VAL A 53 -31.53 -14.24 -6.52
N ASP A 54 -31.82 -15.52 -6.50
CA ASP A 54 -31.06 -16.53 -7.22
C ASP A 54 -30.96 -16.20 -8.73
N GLY A 55 -29.76 -16.39 -9.28
CA GLY A 55 -29.51 -16.14 -10.70
C GLY A 55 -29.14 -14.68 -11.03
N ARG A 56 -29.05 -13.79 -10.03
CA ARG A 56 -28.51 -12.42 -10.21
C ARG A 56 -27.01 -12.37 -10.02
N SER A 57 -26.37 -11.42 -10.70
CA SER A 57 -24.92 -11.22 -10.62
C SER A 57 -24.50 -10.70 -9.23
N SER A 58 -23.50 -11.33 -8.63
CA SER A 58 -22.88 -10.92 -7.37
C SER A 58 -21.54 -10.19 -7.57
N VAL A 59 -21.15 -9.89 -8.80
CA VAL A 59 -19.85 -9.26 -9.12
C VAL A 59 -19.74 -7.89 -8.47
N VAL A 60 -18.55 -7.60 -7.94
CA VAL A 60 -18.17 -6.29 -7.37
C VAL A 60 -16.97 -5.76 -8.13
N SER A 61 -17.02 -4.51 -8.56
CA SER A 61 -15.88 -3.80 -9.14
C SER A 61 -14.86 -3.46 -8.04
N THR A 62 -13.56 -3.38 -8.36
CA THR A 62 -12.46 -3.18 -7.42
C THR A 62 -11.71 -1.87 -7.62
N ASP A 63 -12.41 -0.83 -8.06
CA ASP A 63 -11.82 0.45 -8.47
C ASP A 63 -10.99 1.12 -7.34
N VAL A 64 -11.43 0.99 -6.08
CA VAL A 64 -10.68 1.52 -4.92
C VAL A 64 -9.33 0.82 -4.79
N ARG A 65 -9.31 -0.51 -4.89
CA ARG A 65 -8.07 -1.28 -4.84
C ARG A 65 -7.15 -0.92 -5.99
N ASP A 66 -7.69 -0.94 -7.19
CA ASP A 66 -6.91 -0.72 -8.42
C ASP A 66 -6.28 0.68 -8.41
N THR A 67 -7.00 1.69 -7.93
CA THR A 67 -6.47 3.06 -7.80
C THR A 67 -5.36 3.16 -6.75
N ILE A 68 -5.57 2.61 -5.55
CA ILE A 68 -4.59 2.68 -4.46
C ILE A 68 -3.32 1.91 -4.81
N GLU A 69 -3.45 0.67 -5.33
CA GLU A 69 -2.30 -0.15 -5.72
C GLU A 69 -1.52 0.44 -6.90
N ALA A 70 -2.17 1.24 -7.73
CA ALA A 70 -1.52 1.92 -8.84
C ALA A 70 -0.80 3.22 -8.41
N MET A 71 -1.33 3.96 -7.42
CA MET A 71 -0.70 5.19 -6.89
C MET A 71 0.48 4.89 -5.95
N LEU A 72 0.39 3.82 -5.17
CA LEU A 72 1.36 3.49 -4.12
C LEU A 72 2.79 3.30 -4.63
N PRO A 73 3.06 2.59 -5.75
CA PRO A 73 4.42 2.45 -6.27
C PRO A 73 5.08 3.78 -6.62
N GLN A 74 4.35 4.73 -7.19
CA GLN A 74 4.89 6.03 -7.55
C GLN A 74 5.25 6.85 -6.30
N LEU A 75 4.38 6.84 -5.27
CA LEU A 75 4.69 7.44 -3.97
C LEU A 75 5.89 6.76 -3.31
N MET A 76 5.99 5.43 -3.38
CA MET A 76 7.13 4.70 -2.84
C MET A 76 8.44 5.08 -3.53
N VAL A 77 8.44 5.20 -4.86
CA VAL A 77 9.63 5.66 -5.61
C VAL A 77 10.02 7.08 -5.20
N THR A 78 9.05 7.96 -4.97
CA THR A 78 9.28 9.34 -4.57
C THR A 78 9.97 9.43 -3.20
N PHE A 79 9.53 8.66 -2.21
CA PHE A 79 10.05 8.75 -0.83
C PHE A 79 11.15 7.74 -0.51
N VAL A 80 11.10 6.56 -1.06
CA VAL A 80 11.97 5.42 -0.70
C VAL A 80 12.82 4.95 -1.87
N GLY A 81 12.81 5.68 -2.97
CA GLY A 81 13.57 5.36 -4.18
C GLY A 81 15.07 5.65 -4.10
N SER A 82 15.51 6.43 -3.11
CA SER A 82 16.93 6.73 -2.84
C SER A 82 17.35 6.22 -1.46
N ASP A 83 18.65 6.04 -1.25
CA ASP A 83 19.21 5.64 0.05
C ASP A 83 19.10 6.78 1.11
N THR A 84 18.79 8.01 0.68
CA THR A 84 18.59 9.19 1.54
C THR A 84 17.20 9.77 1.30
N VAL A 85 16.34 9.69 2.32
CA VAL A 85 14.98 10.28 2.30
C VAL A 85 15.01 11.69 2.83
N ALA A 86 15.62 11.86 3.99
CA ALA A 86 15.74 13.14 4.67
C ALA A 86 17.19 13.64 4.63
N GLU A 87 17.34 14.93 4.45
CA GLU A 87 18.60 15.64 4.47
C GLU A 87 18.54 16.70 5.57
N PHE A 88 19.52 16.70 6.48
CA PHE A 88 19.62 17.66 7.56
C PHE A 88 20.47 18.83 7.10
N GLU A 89 19.93 20.02 7.20
CA GLU A 89 20.62 21.25 6.85
C GLU A 89 21.24 21.91 8.10
N PRO A 90 22.51 22.36 8.03
CA PRO A 90 23.15 23.00 9.16
C PRO A 90 22.56 24.39 9.39
N THR A 91 22.24 24.72 10.64
CA THR A 91 21.80 26.07 11.03
C THR A 91 22.99 27.03 11.29
N LYS A 92 24.16 26.46 11.46
CA LYS A 92 25.41 27.23 11.69
C LYS A 92 26.53 26.72 10.77
N PRO A 93 27.46 27.59 10.33
CA PRO A 93 28.54 27.19 9.45
C PRO A 93 29.44 26.06 9.97
N ASP A 94 29.62 25.96 11.30
CA ASP A 94 30.47 24.96 11.95
C ASP A 94 29.80 23.57 12.07
N ASP A 95 28.51 23.45 11.74
CA ASP A 95 27.73 22.22 11.91
C ASP A 95 27.55 21.43 10.60
N GLU A 96 28.19 21.83 9.48
CA GLU A 96 28.01 21.20 8.16
C GLU A 96 28.37 19.70 8.17
N GLN A 97 29.54 19.37 8.76
CA GLN A 97 29.96 17.96 8.87
C GLN A 97 29.05 17.14 9.78
N LYS A 98 28.56 17.75 10.88
CA LYS A 98 27.65 17.10 11.82
C LYS A 98 26.28 16.86 11.18
N ALA A 99 25.77 17.81 10.41
CA ALA A 99 24.51 17.67 9.68
C ALA A 99 24.59 16.56 8.63
N GLN A 100 25.72 16.45 7.92
CA GLN A 100 25.96 15.35 6.98
C GLN A 100 26.02 14.00 7.70
N GLN A 101 26.72 13.90 8.83
CA GLN A 101 26.77 12.68 9.64
C GLN A 101 25.39 12.31 10.18
N ALA A 102 24.60 13.28 10.66
CA ALA A 102 23.24 13.08 11.10
C ALA A 102 22.35 12.57 9.97
N THR A 103 22.48 13.14 8.77
CA THR A 103 21.78 12.70 7.56
C THR A 103 22.06 11.23 7.27
N GLU A 104 23.30 10.83 7.17
CA GLU A 104 23.67 9.45 6.86
C GLU A 104 23.23 8.48 7.97
N TYR A 105 23.41 8.87 9.23
CA TYR A 105 23.10 8.01 10.37
C TYR A 105 21.59 7.82 10.59
N VAL A 106 20.80 8.88 10.54
CA VAL A 106 19.34 8.77 10.74
C VAL A 106 18.70 8.01 9.61
N ASN A 107 19.12 8.21 8.36
CA ASN A 107 18.68 7.38 7.23
C ASN A 107 19.09 5.90 7.40
N TYR A 108 20.31 5.63 7.92
CA TYR A 108 20.73 4.26 8.25
C TYR A 108 19.83 3.63 9.31
N LEU A 109 19.47 4.36 10.38
CA LEU A 109 18.55 3.87 11.42
C LEU A 109 17.18 3.55 10.84
N PHE A 110 16.66 4.42 9.98
CA PHE A 110 15.37 4.21 9.34
C PHE A 110 15.39 2.99 8.42
N TYR A 111 16.33 2.91 7.47
CA TYR A 111 16.33 1.84 6.47
C TYR A 111 16.82 0.50 6.97
N LYS A 112 17.94 0.50 7.72
CA LYS A 112 18.64 -0.76 8.05
C LYS A 112 18.21 -1.32 9.39
N LYS A 113 17.97 -0.45 10.38
CA LYS A 113 17.59 -0.91 11.72
C LYS A 113 16.09 -1.12 11.88
N ASN A 114 15.26 -0.37 11.16
CA ASN A 114 13.80 -0.37 11.30
C ASN A 114 13.04 -0.86 10.06
N ASN A 115 13.67 -1.41 9.03
CA ASN A 115 13.00 -1.83 7.79
C ASN A 115 12.14 -0.72 7.15
N GLY A 116 12.71 0.47 6.98
CA GLY A 116 12.01 1.69 6.57
C GLY A 116 11.13 1.55 5.33
N HIS A 117 11.52 0.72 4.35
CA HIS A 117 10.69 0.44 3.19
C HIS A 117 9.32 -0.16 3.57
N ARG A 118 9.29 -1.14 4.47
CA ARG A 118 8.05 -1.78 4.92
C ARG A 118 7.18 -0.80 5.73
N ILE A 119 7.82 -0.01 6.59
CA ILE A 119 7.13 1.02 7.38
C ILE A 119 6.48 2.05 6.46
N ALA A 120 7.24 2.59 5.50
CA ALA A 120 6.75 3.57 4.53
C ALA A 120 5.57 3.02 3.70
N TYR A 121 5.70 1.78 3.19
CA TYR A 121 4.64 1.12 2.42
C TYR A 121 3.33 1.03 3.21
N THR A 122 3.39 0.50 4.43
CA THR A 122 2.21 0.34 5.27
C THR A 122 1.63 1.70 5.68
N TRP A 123 2.49 2.65 6.03
CA TRP A 123 2.10 4.00 6.44
C TRP A 123 1.34 4.75 5.37
N MET A 124 1.87 4.75 4.14
CA MET A 124 1.21 5.36 2.98
C MET A 124 -0.09 4.63 2.62
N LYS A 125 -0.08 3.30 2.67
CA LYS A 125 -1.25 2.49 2.36
C LYS A 125 -2.40 2.74 3.34
N ASP A 126 -2.11 2.82 4.64
CA ASP A 126 -3.10 3.17 5.66
C ASP A 126 -3.67 4.58 5.42
N ALA A 127 -2.83 5.56 5.08
CA ALA A 127 -3.28 6.90 4.77
C ALA A 127 -4.20 6.94 3.54
N LEU A 128 -3.82 6.28 2.44
CA LEU A 128 -4.61 6.24 1.21
C LEU A 128 -5.95 5.52 1.39
N LEU A 129 -6.00 4.51 2.27
CA LEU A 129 -7.17 3.67 2.48
C LEU A 129 -8.03 4.14 3.65
N GLN A 130 -7.42 4.51 4.79
CA GLN A 130 -8.11 4.72 6.05
C GLN A 130 -8.03 6.16 6.58
N LYS A 131 -7.84 7.15 5.71
CA LYS A 131 -7.78 8.60 5.95
C LYS A 131 -6.45 9.11 6.49
N ASN A 132 -5.91 8.49 7.54
CA ASN A 132 -4.61 8.83 8.11
C ASN A 132 -3.78 7.56 8.28
N GLY A 133 -2.50 7.64 7.96
CA GLY A 133 -1.50 6.69 8.39
C GLY A 133 -0.79 7.22 9.64
N ILE A 134 -0.54 6.37 10.61
CA ILE A 134 0.08 6.75 11.88
C ILE A 134 1.27 5.85 12.15
N VAL A 135 2.36 6.48 12.58
CA VAL A 135 3.60 5.81 12.99
C VAL A 135 3.96 6.27 14.39
N LYS A 136 4.44 5.33 15.22
CA LYS A 136 5.00 5.59 16.54
C LYS A 136 6.51 5.46 16.48
N VAL A 137 7.21 6.40 17.10
CA VAL A 137 8.68 6.43 17.19
C VAL A 137 9.06 6.49 18.67
N TRP A 138 9.84 5.53 19.16
CA TRP A 138 10.23 5.51 20.56
C TRP A 138 11.63 4.95 20.73
N TRP A 139 12.24 5.21 21.86
CA TRP A 139 13.48 4.59 22.27
C TRP A 139 13.18 3.29 23.03
N ASP A 140 13.73 2.18 22.56
CA ASP A 140 13.59 0.87 23.20
C ASP A 140 14.84 0.59 24.04
N THR A 141 14.66 0.54 25.36
CA THR A 141 15.72 0.24 26.34
C THR A 141 15.71 -1.20 26.81
N ARG A 142 14.94 -2.06 26.11
CA ARG A 142 14.87 -3.46 26.50
C ARG A 142 16.23 -4.13 26.46
N HIS A 143 16.49 -4.91 27.50
CA HIS A 143 17.68 -5.71 27.63
C HIS A 143 17.57 -6.96 26.71
N GLU A 144 18.53 -7.16 25.83
CA GLU A 144 18.67 -8.42 25.13
C GLU A 144 19.47 -9.38 26.01
N GLU A 145 18.81 -10.39 26.54
CA GLU A 145 19.41 -11.40 27.39
C GLU A 145 19.85 -12.60 26.53
N THR A 146 21.14 -12.88 26.54
CA THR A 146 21.72 -14.04 25.83
C THR A 146 22.29 -15.00 26.86
N ARG A 147 21.86 -16.26 26.84
CA ARG A 147 22.45 -17.32 27.67
C ARG A 147 23.73 -17.80 27.00
N GLU A 148 24.84 -17.71 27.70
CA GLU A 148 26.15 -18.20 27.29
C GLU A 148 26.64 -19.29 28.26
N GLU A 149 27.22 -20.35 27.72
CA GLU A 149 27.78 -21.46 28.50
C GLU A 149 29.28 -21.53 28.23
N TYR A 150 30.08 -21.40 29.29
CA TYR A 150 31.53 -21.53 29.24
C TYR A 150 31.93 -22.79 30.03
N ARG A 151 32.79 -23.62 29.43
CA ARG A 151 33.23 -24.87 30.05
C ARG A 151 34.76 -24.90 30.15
N GLY A 152 35.24 -25.39 31.32
CA GLY A 152 36.66 -25.59 31.51
C GLY A 152 37.45 -24.28 31.72
N MET A 153 36.84 -23.20 32.21
CA MET A 153 37.49 -21.91 32.41
C MET A 153 38.50 -21.95 33.56
N SER A 154 39.58 -21.24 33.37
CA SER A 154 40.57 -20.99 34.44
C SER A 154 40.06 -19.89 35.41
N GLU A 155 40.64 -19.83 36.61
CA GLU A 155 40.32 -18.82 37.62
C GLU A 155 40.54 -17.36 37.13
N VAL A 156 41.54 -17.17 36.26
CA VAL A 156 41.82 -15.84 35.66
C VAL A 156 40.74 -15.45 34.67
N GLU A 157 40.30 -16.35 33.83
CA GLU A 157 39.21 -16.12 32.87
C GLU A 157 37.88 -15.90 33.58
N LEU A 158 37.64 -16.63 34.69
CA LEU A 158 36.46 -16.39 35.52
C LEU A 158 36.48 -14.98 36.14
N THR A 159 37.63 -14.54 36.66
CA THR A 159 37.74 -13.21 37.23
C THR A 159 37.50 -12.12 36.17
N GLN A 160 38.03 -12.30 34.97
CA GLN A 160 37.77 -11.38 33.83
C GLN A 160 36.28 -11.37 33.43
N LEU A 161 35.63 -12.52 33.50
CA LEU A 161 34.20 -12.61 33.21
C LEU A 161 33.34 -11.93 34.28
N MET A 162 33.79 -11.97 35.55
CA MET A 162 33.10 -11.32 36.70
C MET A 162 33.32 -9.80 36.71
N GLU A 163 34.35 -9.29 36.05
CA GLU A 163 34.60 -7.84 35.88
C GLU A 163 33.71 -7.21 34.81
N ASP A 164 33.03 -8.01 33.96
CA ASP A 164 32.13 -7.53 32.94
C ASP A 164 30.74 -7.25 33.53
N ASP A 165 30.39 -5.98 33.65
CA ASP A 165 29.10 -5.51 34.22
C ASP A 165 27.87 -5.99 33.43
N GLU A 166 28.07 -6.47 32.18
CA GLU A 166 27.00 -6.98 31.33
C GLU A 166 26.66 -8.45 31.62
N ILE A 167 27.43 -9.15 32.50
CA ILE A 167 27.32 -10.60 32.69
C ILE A 167 26.85 -10.92 34.10
N GLU A 168 25.74 -11.64 34.19
CA GLU A 168 25.23 -12.22 35.43
C GLU A 168 25.42 -13.75 35.42
N ILE A 169 26.17 -14.27 36.37
CA ILE A 169 26.38 -15.72 36.52
C ILE A 169 25.16 -16.36 37.13
N THR A 170 24.48 -17.25 36.40
CA THR A 170 23.27 -17.94 36.84
C THR A 170 23.60 -19.24 37.53
N GLU A 171 24.54 -20.02 36.98
CA GLU A 171 24.95 -21.31 37.52
C GLU A 171 26.47 -21.43 37.36
N HIS A 172 27.12 -21.99 38.39
CA HIS A 172 28.53 -22.33 38.30
C HIS A 172 28.78 -23.72 38.89
N SER A 173 29.64 -24.48 38.26
CA SER A 173 30.15 -25.70 38.82
C SER A 173 31.69 -25.71 38.74
N THR A 174 32.30 -26.34 39.77
CA THR A 174 33.75 -26.39 39.88
C THR A 174 34.15 -27.83 39.78
N SER A 175 35.08 -28.14 38.88
CA SER A 175 35.67 -29.49 38.71
C SER A 175 37.18 -29.39 38.75
N VAL A 176 37.81 -30.54 39.00
CA VAL A 176 39.27 -30.64 38.92
C VAL A 176 39.66 -30.86 37.47
N ASP A 177 40.69 -30.15 37.01
CA ASP A 177 41.23 -30.28 35.65
C ASP A 177 41.74 -31.73 35.48
N GLU A 178 41.02 -32.50 34.63
CA GLU A 178 41.34 -33.92 34.38
C GLU A 178 42.72 -34.08 33.73
N GLU A 179 43.15 -33.14 32.91
CA GLU A 179 44.48 -33.19 32.28
C GLU A 179 45.60 -32.96 33.32
N ASP A 180 45.41 -31.99 34.22
CA ASP A 180 46.36 -31.73 35.33
C ASP A 180 46.40 -32.93 36.26
N ALA A 181 45.23 -33.49 36.61
CA ALA A 181 45.15 -34.68 37.46
C ALA A 181 45.88 -35.89 36.83
N GLN A 182 45.69 -36.13 35.53
CA GLN A 182 46.40 -37.20 34.77
C GLN A 182 47.91 -36.93 34.70
N MET A 183 48.32 -35.70 34.41
CA MET A 183 49.75 -35.34 34.40
C MET A 183 50.39 -35.49 35.73
N ARG A 184 49.75 -35.13 36.83
CA ARG A 184 50.24 -35.34 38.20
C ARG A 184 50.35 -36.80 38.55
N GLN A 185 49.36 -37.62 38.18
CA GLN A 185 49.41 -39.07 38.38
C GLN A 185 50.54 -39.71 37.58
N GLN A 186 50.75 -39.31 36.31
CA GLN A 186 51.86 -39.79 35.50
C GLN A 186 53.22 -39.34 36.06
N ALA A 187 53.34 -38.09 36.51
CA ALA A 187 54.57 -37.60 37.15
C ALA A 187 54.89 -38.32 38.46
N ILE A 188 53.89 -38.56 39.30
CA ILE A 188 54.05 -39.38 40.51
C ILE A 188 54.46 -40.81 40.18
N ALA A 189 53.81 -41.44 39.16
CA ALA A 189 54.15 -42.77 38.72
C ALA A 189 55.57 -42.88 38.17
N GLN A 190 56.03 -41.90 37.39
CA GLN A 190 57.41 -41.82 36.89
C GLN A 190 58.41 -41.64 38.05
N LEU A 191 58.12 -40.74 38.98
CA LEU A 191 58.97 -40.56 40.18
C LEU A 191 59.01 -41.79 41.05
N MET A 192 57.94 -42.54 41.23
CA MET A 192 57.91 -43.82 41.94
C MET A 192 58.78 -44.91 41.25
N GLN A 193 58.75 -44.99 39.89
CA GLN A 193 59.61 -45.84 39.12
C GLN A 193 61.13 -45.48 39.26
N GLN A 194 61.43 -44.18 39.29
CA GLN A 194 62.79 -43.71 39.59
C GLN A 194 63.25 -44.02 41.01
N ALA A 195 62.37 -43.88 42.00
CA ALA A 195 62.69 -44.28 43.40
C ALA A 195 63.02 -45.80 43.54
N GLN A 196 62.33 -46.67 42.75
CA GLN A 196 62.58 -48.08 42.71
C GLN A 196 63.86 -48.43 41.97
N ALA A 197 64.23 -47.71 40.91
CA ALA A 197 65.43 -47.96 40.12
C ALA A 197 66.71 -47.45 40.81
N GLN A 198 66.65 -46.46 41.65
CA GLN A 198 67.81 -45.88 42.37
C GLN A 198 67.50 -45.64 43.88
N PRO A 199 67.76 -46.70 44.72
CA PRO A 199 67.44 -46.61 46.16
C PRO A 199 68.21 -45.54 46.96
N GLN A 200 69.31 -44.99 46.45
CA GLN A 200 70.10 -43.96 47.10
C GLN A 200 69.47 -42.56 46.99
N SER A 201 68.64 -42.32 45.99
CA SER A 201 67.90 -41.04 45.77
C SER A 201 66.47 -41.14 46.28
N ALA A 202 65.99 -42.25 46.80
CA ALA A 202 64.61 -42.44 47.26
C ALA A 202 64.08 -41.32 48.26
N PRO A 203 64.87 -40.85 49.23
CA PRO A 203 64.36 -39.79 50.16
C PRO A 203 64.09 -38.50 49.46
N GLN A 204 64.93 -38.11 48.45
CA GLN A 204 64.74 -36.88 47.68
C GLN A 204 63.53 -36.95 46.76
N VAL A 205 63.33 -38.10 46.14
CA VAL A 205 62.19 -38.35 45.26
C VAL A 205 60.87 -38.39 46.05
N MET A 206 60.89 -38.94 47.29
CA MET A 206 59.73 -38.89 48.20
C MET A 206 59.38 -37.48 48.58
N GLN A 207 60.37 -36.60 48.83
CA GLN A 207 60.10 -35.17 49.05
C GLN A 207 59.49 -34.49 47.82
N GLN A 208 59.90 -34.83 46.61
CA GLN A 208 59.30 -34.30 45.39
C GLN A 208 57.85 -34.75 45.20
N ILE A 209 57.59 -36.05 45.52
CA ILE A 209 56.20 -36.55 45.47
C ILE A 209 55.33 -35.81 46.49
N GLN A 210 55.81 -35.65 47.74
CA GLN A 210 55.09 -34.87 48.75
C GLN A 210 54.84 -33.39 48.35
N GLN A 211 55.81 -32.79 47.59
CA GLN A 211 55.62 -31.44 47.09
C GLN A 211 54.55 -31.37 45.98
N ILE A 212 54.48 -32.39 45.09
CA ILE A 212 53.44 -32.46 44.06
C ILE A 212 52.06 -32.74 44.67
N GLU A 213 52.00 -33.65 45.69
CA GLU A 213 50.77 -33.93 46.42
C GLU A 213 50.25 -32.75 47.30
N ALA A 214 51.18 -31.95 47.82
CA ALA A 214 50.87 -30.78 48.62
C ALA A 214 50.37 -29.59 47.77
N GLN A 215 50.60 -29.59 46.44
CA GLN A 215 50.07 -28.53 45.58
C GLN A 215 48.55 -28.74 45.39
N PRO A 216 47.73 -27.68 45.57
CA PRO A 216 46.31 -27.82 45.32
C PRO A 216 46.03 -28.17 43.86
N PRO A 217 45.03 -29.01 43.58
CA PRO A 217 44.66 -29.35 42.23
C PRO A 217 44.20 -28.10 41.47
N LYS A 218 44.55 -28.03 40.20
CA LYS A 218 44.05 -26.98 39.35
C LYS A 218 42.54 -27.15 39.14
N LEU A 219 41.80 -26.10 39.46
CA LEU A 219 40.35 -26.08 39.30
C LEU A 219 39.95 -25.47 37.97
N VAL A 220 38.96 -26.04 37.37
CA VAL A 220 38.30 -25.51 36.18
C VAL A 220 36.82 -25.26 36.50
N TYR A 221 36.29 -24.23 35.92
CA TYR A 221 34.95 -23.74 36.18
C TYR A 221 34.09 -23.89 34.95
N ASP A 222 32.92 -24.52 35.12
CA ASP A 222 31.87 -24.52 34.10
C ASP A 222 30.80 -23.50 34.58
N ILE A 223 30.48 -22.57 33.69
CA ILE A 223 29.66 -21.41 34.05
C ILE A 223 28.56 -21.26 33.02
N VAL A 224 27.36 -21.08 33.49
CA VAL A 224 26.22 -20.59 32.74
C VAL A 224 25.97 -19.15 33.13
N CYS A 225 26.09 -18.26 32.22
CA CYS A 225 25.87 -16.84 32.44
C CYS A 225 24.81 -16.28 31.50
N LYS A 226 24.24 -15.18 31.96
CA LYS A 226 23.26 -14.37 31.23
C LYS A 226 23.94 -13.06 30.90
N ARG A 227 24.20 -12.84 29.60
CA ARG A 227 24.72 -11.56 29.13
C ARG A 227 23.56 -10.65 28.82
N THR A 228 23.50 -9.51 29.52
CA THR A 228 22.46 -8.49 29.32
C THR A 228 23.05 -7.30 28.56
N LYS A 229 22.74 -7.20 27.26
CA LYS A 229 23.12 -6.02 26.50
C LYS A 229 22.07 -4.92 26.67
N THR A 230 22.52 -3.79 27.19
CA THR A 230 21.68 -2.59 27.39
C THR A 230 21.91 -1.57 26.27
N ASP A 231 21.92 -2.03 25.03
CA ASP A 231 22.02 -1.12 23.90
C ASP A 231 20.61 -0.69 23.50
N GLY A 232 20.21 0.51 23.92
CA GLY A 232 18.96 1.12 23.48
C GLY A 232 18.98 1.37 21.98
N LYS A 233 17.82 1.26 21.33
CA LYS A 233 17.63 1.50 19.91
C LYS A 233 16.38 2.32 19.62
N VAL A 234 16.43 3.13 18.57
CA VAL A 234 15.23 3.75 18.03
C VAL A 234 14.38 2.69 17.35
N CYS A 235 13.14 2.58 17.78
CA CYS A 235 12.13 1.72 17.18
C CYS A 235 11.04 2.54 16.49
N ILE A 236 10.62 2.08 15.32
CA ILE A 236 9.56 2.71 14.53
C ILE A 236 8.55 1.62 14.18
N ALA A 237 7.27 1.87 14.45
CA ALA A 237 6.21 0.93 14.10
C ALA A 237 4.97 1.66 13.58
N ASN A 238 4.31 1.03 12.60
CA ASN A 238 3.00 1.49 12.15
C ASN A 238 1.97 1.18 13.24
N VAL A 239 1.10 2.14 13.50
CA VAL A 239 0.00 2.00 14.47
C VAL A 239 -1.27 1.73 13.68
N PRO A 240 -1.96 0.60 13.93
CA PRO A 240 -3.25 0.33 13.34
C PRO A 240 -4.23 1.47 13.66
N PRO A 241 -5.01 1.95 12.67
CA PRO A 241 -5.88 3.12 12.88
C PRO A 241 -6.90 2.96 14.01
N GLU A 242 -7.32 1.72 14.32
CA GLU A 242 -8.23 1.40 15.41
C GLU A 242 -7.58 1.41 16.79
N GLU A 243 -6.26 1.38 16.86
CA GLU A 243 -5.51 1.43 18.12
C GLU A 243 -5.16 2.86 18.54
N PHE A 244 -5.29 3.81 17.62
CA PHE A 244 -4.95 5.20 17.86
C PHE A 244 -6.16 6.02 18.31
N LEU A 245 -6.01 6.72 19.42
CA LEU A 245 -7.03 7.57 20.02
C LEU A 245 -6.53 9.01 20.06
N ILE A 246 -7.39 9.97 19.75
CA ILE A 246 -7.06 11.39 19.83
C ILE A 246 -8.27 12.21 20.32
N ALA A 247 -8.01 13.30 21.03
CA ALA A 247 -9.07 14.22 21.48
C ALA A 247 -9.90 14.74 20.33
N ARG A 248 -11.23 14.86 20.51
CA ARG A 248 -12.18 15.28 19.44
C ARG A 248 -11.86 16.62 18.82
N ASN A 249 -11.30 17.54 19.59
CA ASN A 249 -11.01 18.90 19.16
C ASN A 249 -9.59 19.08 18.64
N ALA A 250 -8.81 18.00 18.53
CA ALA A 250 -7.45 18.04 18.05
C ALA A 250 -7.41 18.39 16.55
N LYS A 251 -6.51 19.26 16.18
CA LYS A 251 -6.20 19.62 14.79
C LYS A 251 -4.93 18.93 14.32
N ASP A 252 -3.99 18.76 15.23
CA ASP A 252 -2.69 18.10 15.05
C ASP A 252 -2.33 17.29 16.31
N ILE A 253 -1.30 16.46 16.23
CA ILE A 253 -0.87 15.61 17.34
C ILE A 253 -0.17 16.43 18.42
N GLU A 254 0.65 17.43 18.05
CA GLU A 254 1.48 18.17 18.98
C GLU A 254 0.68 19.03 19.98
N THR A 255 -0.39 19.67 19.48
CA THR A 255 -1.26 20.53 20.28
C THR A 255 -2.44 19.78 20.92
N ALA A 256 -2.60 18.50 20.63
CA ALA A 256 -3.67 17.69 21.20
C ALA A 256 -3.57 17.58 22.72
N LYS A 257 -4.71 17.73 23.40
CA LYS A 257 -4.79 17.55 24.87
C LYS A 257 -4.59 16.10 25.30
N PHE A 258 -5.01 15.17 24.45
CA PHE A 258 -4.98 13.74 24.72
C PHE A 258 -4.72 12.99 23.40
N VAL A 259 -3.71 12.14 23.42
CA VAL A 259 -3.38 11.17 22.37
C VAL A 259 -3.05 9.85 23.05
N ALA A 260 -3.54 8.73 22.55
CA ALA A 260 -3.25 7.45 23.18
C ALA A 260 -3.14 6.32 22.13
N HIS A 261 -2.37 5.32 22.51
CA HIS A 261 -2.23 4.06 21.81
C HIS A 261 -2.76 2.94 22.68
N ARG A 262 -3.71 2.18 22.16
CA ARG A 262 -4.32 1.05 22.86
C ARG A 262 -3.91 -0.24 22.18
N VAL A 263 -3.08 -1.03 22.86
CA VAL A 263 -2.45 -2.23 22.29
C VAL A 263 -2.65 -3.43 23.22
N GLN A 264 -2.80 -4.62 22.66
CA GLN A 264 -2.71 -5.85 23.43
C GLN A 264 -1.24 -6.24 23.65
N ARG A 265 -0.91 -6.62 24.90
CA ARG A 265 0.39 -7.15 25.28
C ARG A 265 0.21 -8.33 26.21
N THR A 266 1.13 -9.28 26.16
CA THR A 266 1.14 -10.39 27.11
C THR A 266 1.64 -9.91 28.48
N LYS A 267 1.19 -10.57 29.56
CA LYS A 267 1.72 -10.30 30.91
C LYS A 267 3.24 -10.47 30.98
N SER A 268 3.78 -11.43 30.22
CA SER A 268 5.23 -11.65 30.11
C SER A 268 5.95 -10.45 29.52
N GLU A 269 5.42 -9.85 28.43
CA GLU A 269 5.99 -8.64 27.84
C GLU A 269 5.95 -7.46 28.80
N LEU A 270 4.85 -7.28 29.55
CA LEU A 270 4.75 -6.20 30.54
C LEU A 270 5.77 -6.35 31.66
N LYS A 271 5.99 -7.59 32.13
CA LYS A 271 7.05 -7.87 33.13
C LYS A 271 8.45 -7.61 32.59
N SER A 272 8.70 -7.98 31.33
CA SER A 272 9.99 -7.72 30.67
C SER A 272 10.26 -6.23 30.46
N MET A 273 9.21 -5.41 30.36
CA MET A 273 9.29 -3.94 30.32
C MET A 273 9.54 -3.32 31.71
N GLY A 274 9.56 -4.13 32.78
CA GLY A 274 9.82 -3.67 34.13
C GLY A 274 8.60 -3.14 34.89
N TYR A 275 7.38 -3.31 34.37
CA TYR A 275 6.17 -2.86 35.06
C TYR A 275 5.90 -3.72 36.29
N LYS A 276 5.50 -3.05 37.36
CA LYS A 276 5.10 -3.68 38.63
C LYS A 276 3.59 -3.96 38.60
N ASN A 277 3.12 -4.88 39.46
CA ASN A 277 1.69 -5.22 39.64
C ASN A 277 1.03 -5.84 38.39
N VAL A 278 1.80 -6.53 37.57
CA VAL A 278 1.28 -7.17 36.35
C VAL A 278 0.47 -8.43 36.70
N ASP A 279 0.76 -9.11 37.81
CA ASP A 279 0.08 -10.36 38.21
C ASP A 279 -1.39 -10.15 38.55
N ASP A 280 -1.74 -8.97 39.08
CA ASP A 280 -3.12 -8.62 39.48
C ASP A 280 -3.99 -8.19 38.27
N LEU A 281 -3.45 -8.13 37.06
CA LEU A 281 -4.20 -7.72 35.87
C LEU A 281 -5.14 -8.84 35.42
N GLY A 282 -6.43 -8.55 35.44
CA GLY A 282 -7.47 -9.43 34.88
C GLY A 282 -7.68 -9.23 33.40
N SER A 283 -8.30 -10.22 32.75
CA SER A 283 -8.70 -10.14 31.33
C SER A 283 -9.99 -9.30 31.10
N GLU A 284 -10.40 -8.51 32.08
CA GLU A 284 -11.77 -7.94 32.16
C GLU A 284 -12.12 -6.88 31.12
N ASP A 285 -11.17 -6.37 30.34
CA ASP A 285 -11.41 -5.21 29.45
C ASP A 285 -11.52 -5.57 27.96
N SER A 286 -11.61 -6.86 27.60
CA SER A 286 -11.62 -7.30 26.20
C SER A 286 -12.84 -6.81 25.39
N GLY A 287 -13.98 -6.62 26.05
CA GLY A 287 -15.22 -6.22 25.38
C GLY A 287 -15.29 -4.76 24.94
N GLN A 288 -14.60 -3.85 25.62
CA GLN A 288 -14.64 -2.41 25.31
C GLN A 288 -13.67 -1.98 24.21
N ALA A 289 -12.69 -2.84 23.90
CA ALA A 289 -11.69 -2.56 22.87
C ALA A 289 -12.09 -3.02 21.47
N MET A 290 -13.23 -3.68 21.31
CA MET A 290 -13.73 -4.18 20.03
C MET A 290 -14.54 -3.11 19.30
N ASN A 291 -13.94 -2.48 18.31
CA ASN A 291 -14.65 -1.66 17.34
C ASN A 291 -14.84 -2.40 16.00
N SER A 292 -15.69 -1.87 15.13
CA SER A 292 -16.03 -2.52 13.86
C SER A 292 -14.83 -2.72 12.92
N GLU A 293 -13.85 -1.83 12.97
CA GLU A 293 -12.61 -1.95 12.17
C GLU A 293 -11.77 -3.14 12.63
N ARG A 294 -11.60 -3.29 13.94
CA ARG A 294 -10.82 -4.38 14.51
C ARG A 294 -11.47 -5.73 14.24
N ILE A 295 -12.80 -5.83 14.43
CA ILE A 295 -13.55 -7.05 14.12
C ILE A 295 -13.32 -7.44 12.66
N GLN A 296 -13.42 -6.50 11.73
CA GLN A 296 -13.18 -6.75 10.32
C GLN A 296 -11.74 -7.22 10.04
N ARG A 297 -10.74 -6.61 10.68
CA ARG A 297 -9.34 -6.97 10.48
C ARG A 297 -9.04 -8.39 10.96
N ILE A 298 -9.57 -8.75 12.11
CA ILE A 298 -9.40 -10.08 12.71
C ILE A 298 -10.18 -11.14 11.90
N SER A 299 -11.44 -10.86 11.57
CA SER A 299 -12.32 -11.79 10.86
C SER A 299 -11.90 -12.03 9.40
N TRP A 300 -10.95 -11.30 8.87
CA TRP A 300 -10.40 -11.54 7.53
C TRP A 300 -9.79 -12.94 7.38
N ASN A 301 -9.08 -13.41 8.38
CA ASN A 301 -8.44 -14.72 8.36
C ASN A 301 -9.33 -15.83 9.00
N ASP A 302 -10.10 -15.47 10.01
CA ASP A 302 -10.97 -16.37 10.74
C ASP A 302 -12.22 -15.62 11.23
N GLU A 303 -13.40 -16.04 10.79
CA GLU A 303 -14.66 -15.40 11.15
C GLU A 303 -14.94 -15.45 12.67
N ASN A 304 -14.35 -16.38 13.39
CA ASN A 304 -14.53 -16.59 14.81
C ASN A 304 -13.36 -16.09 15.67
N ALA A 305 -12.30 -15.56 15.07
CA ALA A 305 -11.09 -15.16 15.79
C ALA A 305 -11.34 -14.08 16.88
N TYR A 306 -12.44 -13.32 16.77
CA TYR A 306 -12.82 -12.33 17.79
C TYR A 306 -13.55 -12.94 19.02
N ILE A 307 -13.97 -14.20 18.93
CA ILE A 307 -14.69 -14.92 20.00
C ILE A 307 -13.69 -15.69 20.87
N ASP A 308 -12.50 -15.93 20.34
CA ASP A 308 -11.50 -16.74 21.01
C ASP A 308 -11.03 -16.02 22.28
N ASN A 309 -11.44 -16.57 23.40
CA ASN A 309 -10.88 -16.18 24.69
C ASN A 309 -9.45 -16.72 24.71
N ASP A 310 -8.48 -15.84 24.54
CA ASP A 310 -7.04 -16.09 24.74
C ASP A 310 -6.70 -16.56 26.18
N ALA A 311 -7.56 -17.35 26.76
CA ALA A 311 -7.30 -17.97 28.05
C ALA A 311 -6.30 -19.12 27.85
N SER A 312 -5.03 -18.74 27.74
CA SER A 312 -3.95 -19.69 27.86
C SER A 312 -3.98 -20.30 29.27
N ASN A 313 -3.65 -21.60 29.39
CA ASN A 313 -3.40 -22.22 30.70
C ASN A 313 -2.16 -21.61 31.41
N ASP A 314 -1.33 -20.89 30.66
CA ASP A 314 -0.18 -20.15 31.19
C ASP A 314 -0.55 -18.66 31.33
N ASP A 315 -0.68 -18.20 32.58
CA ASP A 315 -1.02 -16.81 32.90
C ASP A 315 -0.06 -15.79 32.28
N SER A 316 1.20 -16.17 32.06
CA SER A 316 2.21 -15.31 31.44
C SER A 316 1.90 -14.94 29.98
N GLN A 317 1.14 -15.79 29.29
CA GLN A 317 0.74 -15.63 27.87
C GLN A 317 -0.59 -14.90 27.73
N ASN A 318 -1.30 -14.63 28.84
CA ASN A 318 -2.58 -13.94 28.77
C ASN A 318 -2.40 -12.51 28.25
N ASN A 319 -3.22 -12.17 27.25
CA ASN A 319 -3.25 -10.85 26.66
C ASN A 319 -4.02 -9.85 27.53
N VAL A 320 -3.42 -8.71 27.77
CA VAL A 320 -4.02 -7.59 28.51
C VAL A 320 -4.04 -6.34 27.63
N TRP A 321 -5.12 -5.60 27.71
CA TRP A 321 -5.21 -4.31 27.04
C TRP A 321 -4.44 -3.24 27.79
N VAL A 322 -3.45 -2.64 27.12
CA VAL A 322 -2.63 -1.55 27.63
C VAL A 322 -2.98 -0.28 26.88
N LEU A 323 -3.28 0.77 27.63
CA LEU A 323 -3.45 2.12 27.13
C LEU A 323 -2.21 2.94 27.49
N GLU A 324 -1.50 3.41 26.50
CA GLU A 324 -0.40 4.35 26.63
C GLU A 324 -0.90 5.72 26.22
N ALA A 325 -1.22 6.57 27.19
CA ALA A 325 -1.83 7.88 26.99
C ALA A 325 -0.82 9.00 27.18
N TYR A 326 -0.80 9.93 26.25
CA TYR A 326 -0.04 11.18 26.30
C TYR A 326 -1.05 12.31 26.50
N MET A 327 -0.99 12.97 27.63
CA MET A 327 -1.96 14.00 27.98
C MET A 327 -1.31 15.18 28.68
N ARG A 328 -1.96 16.34 28.53
CA ARG A 328 -1.57 17.56 29.23
C ARG A 328 -2.43 17.70 30.48
N CYS A 329 -1.83 17.62 31.65
CA CYS A 329 -2.51 17.80 32.94
C CYS A 329 -1.60 18.50 33.92
N ASP A 330 -2.22 19.24 34.85
CA ASP A 330 -1.55 19.84 36.01
C ASP A 330 -1.43 18.78 37.11
N TYR A 331 -0.33 18.04 37.09
CA TYR A 331 -0.12 16.93 38.03
C TYR A 331 0.42 17.40 39.39
N ASP A 332 1.26 18.41 39.41
CA ASP A 332 1.91 18.93 40.61
C ASP A 332 1.08 20.03 41.31
N GLY A 333 0.05 20.57 40.65
CA GLY A 333 -0.87 21.58 41.18
C GLY A 333 -0.34 23.01 41.12
N ASP A 334 0.58 23.29 40.18
CA ASP A 334 1.12 24.63 39.99
C ASP A 334 0.22 25.50 39.07
N GLY A 335 -0.78 24.92 38.43
CA GLY A 335 -1.71 25.57 37.50
C GLY A 335 -1.25 25.55 36.07
N ILE A 336 -0.13 24.91 35.74
CA ILE A 336 0.40 24.76 34.38
C ILE A 336 0.28 23.29 33.97
N ALA A 337 -0.34 23.02 32.83
CA ALA A 337 -0.49 21.65 32.34
C ALA A 337 0.81 21.15 31.68
N GLU A 338 1.44 20.15 32.26
CA GLU A 338 2.61 19.45 31.72
C GLU A 338 2.20 18.26 30.85
N LEU A 339 3.06 17.90 29.88
CA LEU A 339 2.83 16.70 29.07
C LEU A 339 3.32 15.47 29.82
N ARG A 340 2.43 14.52 30.05
CA ARG A 340 2.74 13.28 30.75
C ARG A 340 2.37 12.06 29.93
N LYS A 341 3.19 11.04 30.03
CA LYS A 341 2.90 9.68 29.55
C LYS A 341 2.32 8.88 30.72
N VAL A 342 1.13 8.40 30.55
CA VAL A 342 0.41 7.59 31.53
C VAL A 342 0.10 6.23 30.90
N THR A 343 0.66 5.17 31.46
CA THR A 343 0.44 3.80 31.00
C THR A 343 -0.50 3.10 31.96
N MET A 344 -1.62 2.60 31.43
CA MET A 344 -2.65 1.91 32.20
C MET A 344 -2.99 0.55 31.58
N ALA A 345 -3.31 -0.42 32.43
CA ALA A 345 -3.92 -1.68 32.01
C ALA A 345 -5.22 -1.88 32.80
N GLY A 346 -6.35 -1.84 32.07
CA GLY A 346 -7.66 -1.78 32.70
C GLY A 346 -7.78 -0.57 33.62
N ASN A 347 -7.95 -0.80 34.93
CA ASN A 347 -8.03 0.24 35.93
C ASN A 347 -6.73 0.40 36.76
N THR A 348 -5.67 -0.32 36.37
CA THR A 348 -4.38 -0.30 37.09
C THR A 348 -3.42 0.66 36.37
N LEU A 349 -2.84 1.61 37.14
CA LEU A 349 -1.77 2.47 36.66
C LEU A 349 -0.46 1.67 36.69
N LEU A 350 0.19 1.55 35.52
CA LEU A 350 1.48 0.88 35.37
C LEU A 350 2.65 1.86 35.46
N ASP A 351 2.48 3.05 34.85
CA ASP A 351 3.54 4.05 34.75
C ASP A 351 2.97 5.46 34.58
N ASN A 352 3.70 6.48 35.10
CA ASN A 352 3.36 7.88 34.98
C ASN A 352 4.62 8.73 34.99
N GLU A 353 5.05 9.19 33.81
CA GLU A 353 6.29 9.96 33.65
C GLU A 353 6.05 11.25 32.84
N PRO A 354 6.75 12.34 33.16
CA PRO A 354 6.76 13.53 32.30
C PRO A 354 7.54 13.22 31.02
N VAL A 355 7.05 13.73 29.88
CA VAL A 355 7.67 13.53 28.57
C VAL A 355 7.74 14.83 27.78
N ASP A 356 8.75 14.94 26.91
CA ASP A 356 9.00 16.17 26.14
C ASP A 356 8.23 16.21 24.81
N CYS A 357 7.75 15.10 24.30
CA CYS A 357 7.03 15.02 23.03
C CYS A 357 6.08 13.83 22.96
N ILE A 358 5.13 13.93 22.07
CA ILE A 358 4.21 12.85 21.73
C ILE A 358 4.85 12.03 20.61
N PRO A 359 5.07 10.71 20.77
CA PRO A 359 5.87 9.88 19.87
C PRO A 359 5.07 9.39 18.64
N PHE A 360 4.09 10.12 18.19
CA PHE A 360 3.30 9.75 17.02
C PHE A 360 3.46 10.76 15.90
N VAL A 361 3.49 10.24 14.67
CA VAL A 361 3.50 11.05 13.45
C VAL A 361 2.39 10.57 12.54
N SER A 362 1.67 11.48 11.91
CA SER A 362 0.59 11.16 10.99
C SER A 362 0.81 11.75 9.62
N ILE A 363 0.36 11.03 8.58
CA ILE A 363 0.24 11.53 7.21
C ILE A 363 -1.20 11.42 6.74
N THR A 364 -1.63 12.41 5.96
CA THR A 364 -2.99 12.50 5.43
C THR A 364 -2.93 12.87 3.96
N PRO A 365 -3.54 12.09 3.03
CA PRO A 365 -3.47 12.38 1.60
C PRO A 365 -4.25 13.65 1.21
N VAL A 366 -5.44 13.84 1.79
CA VAL A 366 -6.31 15.00 1.53
C VAL A 366 -6.73 15.60 2.87
N PRO A 367 -5.95 16.55 3.42
CA PRO A 367 -6.28 17.18 4.70
C PRO A 367 -7.55 18.01 4.59
N LEU A 368 -8.37 17.96 5.64
CA LEU A 368 -9.52 18.85 5.82
C LEU A 368 -9.16 20.01 6.75
N PRO A 369 -9.47 21.25 6.40
CA PRO A 369 -9.14 22.39 7.23
C PRO A 369 -9.70 22.25 8.65
N HIS A 370 -8.84 22.48 9.64
CA HIS A 370 -9.17 22.46 11.07
C HIS A 370 -9.64 21.11 11.65
N GLN A 371 -9.39 20.02 10.94
CA GLN A 371 -9.69 18.65 11.40
C GLN A 371 -8.45 17.77 11.29
N PHE A 372 -8.23 16.91 12.27
CA PHE A 372 -7.13 15.95 12.26
C PHE A 372 -7.33 14.88 11.19
N PHE A 373 -8.52 14.30 11.09
CA PHE A 373 -8.81 13.28 10.09
C PHE A 373 -9.28 13.93 8.78
N GLY A 374 -8.57 13.66 7.70
CA GLY A 374 -8.89 14.10 6.35
C GLY A 374 -9.75 13.09 5.58
N LEU A 375 -9.66 13.16 4.25
CA LEU A 375 -10.25 12.20 3.33
C LEU A 375 -9.18 11.26 2.80
N SER A 376 -9.55 10.00 2.63
CA SER A 376 -8.74 8.99 1.95
C SER A 376 -9.00 9.02 0.43
N ILE A 377 -8.11 8.40 -0.34
CA ILE A 377 -8.37 8.16 -1.77
C ILE A 377 -9.54 7.18 -1.93
N ALA A 378 -9.70 6.23 -0.99
CA ALA A 378 -10.86 5.36 -0.96
C ALA A 378 -12.17 6.14 -0.86
N ASP A 379 -12.26 7.20 0.00
CA ASP A 379 -13.45 8.04 0.11
C ASP A 379 -13.84 8.69 -1.23
N LEU A 380 -12.86 9.06 -2.05
CA LEU A 380 -13.08 9.67 -3.36
C LEU A 380 -13.55 8.66 -4.42
N ALA A 381 -13.07 7.41 -4.33
CA ALA A 381 -13.33 6.37 -5.33
C ALA A 381 -14.57 5.51 -5.03
N MET A 382 -14.97 5.39 -3.76
CA MET A 382 -16.06 4.47 -3.34
C MET A 382 -17.39 4.72 -4.08
N GLU A 383 -17.77 5.98 -4.30
CA GLU A 383 -19.03 6.30 -4.97
C GLU A 383 -19.03 5.85 -6.43
N SER A 384 -17.94 6.09 -7.14
CA SER A 384 -17.76 5.67 -8.53
C SER A 384 -17.74 4.14 -8.63
N GLN A 385 -17.07 3.43 -7.70
CA GLN A 385 -17.08 1.96 -7.62
C GLN A 385 -18.48 1.41 -7.37
N ARG A 386 -19.26 2.00 -6.46
CA ARG A 386 -20.63 1.56 -6.18
C ARG A 386 -21.51 1.66 -7.42
N THR A 387 -21.45 2.81 -8.11
CA THR A 387 -22.23 3.04 -9.33
C THR A 387 -21.81 2.09 -10.43
N LYS A 388 -20.52 1.92 -10.66
CA LYS A 388 -19.96 0.99 -11.64
C LYS A 388 -20.33 -0.46 -11.35
N THR A 389 -20.29 -0.89 -10.09
CA THR A 389 -20.75 -2.22 -9.64
C THR A 389 -22.23 -2.44 -10.01
N SER A 390 -23.08 -1.44 -9.77
CA SER A 390 -24.51 -1.53 -10.08
C SER A 390 -24.76 -1.64 -11.58
N ILE A 391 -24.05 -0.87 -12.40
CA ILE A 391 -24.14 -0.93 -13.86
C ILE A 391 -23.65 -2.30 -14.36
N LEU A 392 -22.49 -2.77 -13.87
CA LEU A 392 -21.91 -4.05 -14.26
C LEU A 392 -22.85 -5.21 -13.94
N ARG A 393 -23.45 -5.22 -12.74
CA ARG A 393 -24.45 -6.23 -12.36
C ARG A 393 -25.68 -6.20 -13.27
N ALA A 394 -26.22 -4.99 -13.50
CA ALA A 394 -27.39 -4.85 -14.39
C ALA A 394 -27.08 -5.34 -15.81
N GLN A 395 -25.89 -5.08 -16.30
CA GLN A 395 -25.46 -5.54 -17.63
C GLN A 395 -25.28 -7.07 -17.68
N LEU A 396 -24.63 -7.66 -16.68
CA LEU A 396 -24.48 -9.11 -16.56
C LEU A 396 -25.83 -9.81 -16.41
N ASP A 397 -26.73 -9.26 -15.60
CA ASP A 397 -28.09 -9.77 -15.43
C ASP A 397 -28.86 -9.71 -16.74
N ASN A 398 -28.75 -8.62 -17.51
CA ASN A 398 -29.35 -8.52 -18.84
C ASN A 398 -28.76 -9.55 -19.81
N MET A 399 -27.44 -9.79 -19.76
CA MET A 399 -26.81 -10.85 -20.55
C MET A 399 -27.31 -12.24 -20.16
N TYR A 400 -27.42 -12.53 -18.85
CA TYR A 400 -27.96 -13.80 -18.36
C TYR A 400 -29.39 -14.00 -18.79
N LEU A 401 -30.27 -12.98 -18.73
CA LEU A 401 -31.62 -13.00 -19.22
C LEU A 401 -31.70 -13.11 -20.75
N ALA A 402 -30.75 -12.54 -21.47
CA ALA A 402 -30.68 -12.69 -22.92
C ALA A 402 -30.32 -14.13 -23.34
N VAL A 403 -29.42 -14.79 -22.61
CA VAL A 403 -29.00 -16.18 -22.87
C VAL A 403 -30.05 -17.16 -22.29
N ASN A 404 -30.45 -16.95 -21.05
CA ASN A 404 -31.39 -17.81 -20.30
C ASN A 404 -32.67 -17.02 -20.02
N GLY A 405 -33.41 -16.67 -21.08
CA GLY A 405 -34.66 -15.89 -20.96
C GLY A 405 -35.73 -16.65 -20.22
N ARG A 406 -36.62 -15.91 -19.55
CA ARG A 406 -37.81 -16.50 -18.91
C ARG A 406 -38.79 -16.93 -19.98
N TYR A 407 -39.43 -18.08 -19.74
CA TYR A 407 -40.46 -18.60 -20.61
C TYR A 407 -41.79 -18.55 -19.87
N PHE A 408 -42.88 -18.25 -20.60
CA PHE A 408 -44.20 -18.57 -20.15
C PHE A 408 -44.63 -19.92 -20.74
N ALA A 409 -45.29 -20.68 -19.96
CA ALA A 409 -45.85 -21.96 -20.38
C ALA A 409 -47.24 -22.09 -19.79
N VAL A 410 -48.24 -22.45 -20.64
CA VAL A 410 -49.58 -22.68 -20.17
C VAL A 410 -49.64 -24.04 -19.47
N GLU A 411 -50.12 -24.04 -18.23
CA GLU A 411 -50.18 -25.23 -17.39
C GLU A 411 -50.92 -26.39 -18.09
N GLY A 412 -50.31 -27.58 -18.08
CA GLY A 412 -50.86 -28.79 -18.69
C GLY A 412 -50.85 -28.84 -20.23
N GLN A 413 -50.34 -27.78 -20.92
CA GLN A 413 -50.30 -27.73 -22.39
C GLN A 413 -48.89 -27.90 -22.96
N VAL A 414 -47.87 -27.81 -22.10
CA VAL A 414 -46.43 -27.84 -22.45
C VAL A 414 -45.75 -28.92 -21.64
N ASN A 415 -44.81 -29.64 -22.25
CA ASN A 415 -43.94 -30.54 -21.51
C ASN A 415 -42.84 -29.70 -20.84
N LEU A 416 -42.90 -29.56 -19.50
CA LEU A 416 -41.94 -28.75 -18.74
C LEU A 416 -40.53 -29.33 -18.75
N ASP A 417 -40.36 -30.64 -18.80
CA ASP A 417 -39.05 -31.29 -18.84
C ASP A 417 -38.30 -30.95 -20.13
N ASP A 418 -39.01 -30.92 -21.26
CA ASP A 418 -38.44 -30.53 -22.55
C ASP A 418 -38.08 -29.02 -22.56
N LEU A 419 -38.91 -28.19 -21.91
CA LEU A 419 -38.68 -26.75 -21.83
C LEU A 419 -37.50 -26.40 -20.91
N LEU A 420 -37.35 -27.10 -19.78
CA LEU A 420 -36.27 -26.89 -18.80
C LEU A 420 -34.94 -27.45 -19.28
N THR A 421 -34.95 -28.47 -20.17
CA THR A 421 -33.75 -29.06 -20.73
C THR A 421 -33.24 -28.23 -21.91
N SER A 422 -32.47 -27.18 -21.66
CA SER A 422 -31.89 -26.33 -22.68
C SER A 422 -30.69 -27.04 -23.33
N ARG A 423 -30.85 -27.52 -24.58
CA ARG A 423 -29.77 -28.11 -25.39
C ARG A 423 -29.85 -27.62 -26.85
N PRO A 424 -28.74 -27.44 -27.55
CA PRO A 424 -28.75 -27.12 -28.98
C PRO A 424 -29.55 -28.17 -29.77
N GLY A 425 -30.50 -27.72 -30.59
CA GLY A 425 -31.38 -28.60 -31.38
C GLY A 425 -32.44 -29.32 -30.57
N GLY A 426 -32.70 -28.93 -29.30
CA GLY A 426 -33.77 -29.48 -28.48
C GLY A 426 -35.16 -29.15 -29.05
N VAL A 427 -36.11 -30.11 -28.93
CA VAL A 427 -37.52 -29.95 -29.35
C VAL A 427 -38.40 -29.91 -28.11
N VAL A 428 -39.16 -28.83 -27.97
CA VAL A 428 -40.15 -28.69 -26.89
C VAL A 428 -41.54 -29.14 -27.41
N ARG A 429 -42.12 -30.14 -26.78
CA ARG A 429 -43.42 -30.65 -27.15
C ARG A 429 -44.53 -29.79 -26.54
N VAL A 430 -45.38 -29.22 -27.38
CA VAL A 430 -46.54 -28.40 -27.01
C VAL A 430 -47.80 -28.97 -27.65
N LYS A 431 -48.95 -28.86 -26.98
CA LYS A 431 -50.22 -29.36 -27.52
C LYS A 431 -50.76 -28.46 -28.65
N GLN A 432 -50.52 -27.17 -28.58
CA GLN A 432 -50.91 -26.20 -29.60
C GLN A 432 -49.80 -25.15 -29.79
N PRO A 433 -49.59 -24.59 -30.99
CA PRO A 433 -48.65 -23.50 -31.22
C PRO A 433 -49.00 -22.28 -30.34
N GLY A 434 -47.96 -21.64 -29.75
CA GLY A 434 -48.14 -20.45 -28.92
C GLY A 434 -48.36 -20.69 -27.43
N MET A 435 -48.43 -21.97 -26.97
CA MET A 435 -48.64 -22.30 -25.55
C MET A 435 -47.36 -22.16 -24.70
N ALA A 436 -46.20 -22.06 -25.32
CA ALA A 436 -44.93 -21.67 -24.71
C ALA A 436 -44.28 -20.58 -25.54
N GLY A 437 -43.67 -19.63 -24.88
CA GLY A 437 -42.94 -18.56 -25.55
C GLY A 437 -41.99 -17.87 -24.60
N ARG A 438 -41.07 -17.14 -25.17
CA ARG A 438 -40.10 -16.34 -24.40
C ARG A 438 -40.84 -15.09 -23.89
N LEU A 439 -40.72 -14.82 -22.58
CA LEU A 439 -41.39 -13.68 -21.96
C LEU A 439 -40.58 -12.38 -22.20
N ASP A 440 -39.24 -12.50 -22.21
CA ASP A 440 -38.32 -11.37 -22.34
C ASP A 440 -37.93 -11.24 -23.82
N GLN A 441 -38.45 -10.24 -24.50
CA GLN A 441 -38.24 -10.02 -25.96
C GLN A 441 -37.31 -8.80 -26.25
N GLY A 442 -36.57 -8.30 -25.27
CA GLY A 442 -35.66 -7.16 -25.44
C GLY A 442 -34.24 -7.59 -25.81
N ALA A 443 -33.65 -6.98 -26.83
CA ALA A 443 -32.21 -7.04 -27.02
C ALA A 443 -31.54 -6.25 -25.87
N PRO A 444 -30.51 -6.78 -25.21
CA PRO A 444 -29.81 -6.05 -24.16
C PRO A 444 -29.18 -4.77 -24.74
N ASP A 445 -29.43 -3.64 -24.10
CA ASP A 445 -28.81 -2.35 -24.48
C ASP A 445 -27.36 -2.29 -23.95
N ILE A 446 -26.48 -3.00 -24.63
CA ILE A 446 -25.07 -3.14 -24.26
C ILE A 446 -24.31 -1.84 -24.55
N GLY A 447 -24.69 -1.09 -25.57
CA GLY A 447 -23.99 0.11 -26.03
C GLY A 447 -24.02 1.25 -25.02
N ASN A 448 -25.19 1.58 -24.51
CA ASN A 448 -25.36 2.65 -23.52
C ASN A 448 -24.69 2.31 -22.18
N ALA A 449 -24.69 1.02 -21.79
CA ALA A 449 -24.02 0.58 -20.58
C ALA A 449 -22.49 0.73 -20.66
N PHE A 450 -21.88 0.45 -21.80
CA PHE A 450 -20.45 0.70 -22.04
C PHE A 450 -20.11 2.18 -21.97
N GLN A 451 -20.89 3.06 -22.58
CA GLN A 451 -20.67 4.50 -22.48
C GLN A 451 -20.78 5.01 -21.04
N MET A 452 -21.73 4.48 -20.27
CA MET A 452 -21.86 4.86 -18.87
C MET A 452 -20.69 4.35 -18.00
N MET A 453 -20.19 3.14 -18.27
CA MET A 453 -18.99 2.63 -17.60
C MET A 453 -17.75 3.49 -17.93
N GLU A 454 -17.61 3.91 -19.19
CA GLU A 454 -16.53 4.81 -19.63
C GLU A 454 -16.64 6.17 -18.93
N TYR A 455 -17.83 6.74 -18.83
CA TYR A 455 -18.08 7.97 -18.10
C TYR A 455 -17.73 7.81 -16.62
N MET A 456 -18.10 6.70 -15.97
CA MET A 456 -17.74 6.42 -14.59
C MET A 456 -16.23 6.26 -14.39
N GLN A 457 -15.52 5.72 -15.39
CA GLN A 457 -14.07 5.65 -15.36
C GLN A 457 -13.44 7.05 -15.43
N GLN A 458 -13.94 7.91 -16.30
CA GLN A 458 -13.49 9.31 -16.40
C GLN A 458 -13.81 10.09 -15.11
N ASP A 459 -14.97 9.86 -14.49
CA ASP A 459 -15.33 10.45 -13.21
C ASP A 459 -14.36 10.03 -12.10
N LEU A 460 -14.00 8.74 -12.04
CA LEU A 460 -12.99 8.22 -11.13
C LEU A 460 -11.63 8.88 -11.34
N GLU A 461 -11.17 8.97 -12.59
CA GLU A 461 -9.91 9.63 -12.93
C GLU A 461 -9.92 11.12 -12.53
N ASN A 462 -11.03 11.82 -12.76
CA ASN A 462 -11.19 13.22 -12.34
C ASN A 462 -11.19 13.39 -10.81
N LYS A 463 -11.81 12.48 -10.07
CA LYS A 463 -11.89 12.53 -8.59
C LYS A 463 -10.56 12.17 -7.93
N THR A 464 -9.87 11.15 -8.43
CA THR A 464 -8.60 10.67 -7.85
C THR A 464 -7.37 11.39 -8.40
N GLY A 465 -7.45 11.91 -9.64
CA GLY A 465 -6.32 12.46 -10.37
C GLY A 465 -5.41 11.39 -10.98
N TRP A 466 -5.73 10.12 -10.82
CA TRP A 466 -4.99 9.00 -11.40
C TRP A 466 -5.60 8.61 -12.74
N THR A 467 -4.89 8.85 -13.82
CA THR A 467 -5.37 8.64 -15.19
C THR A 467 -4.78 7.39 -15.84
N ARG A 468 -5.40 6.91 -16.92
CA ARG A 468 -4.86 5.82 -17.77
C ARG A 468 -3.49 6.15 -18.35
N TYR A 469 -3.20 7.42 -18.58
CA TYR A 469 -1.90 7.88 -19.06
C TYR A 469 -0.79 7.59 -18.03
N SER A 470 -1.06 7.80 -16.75
CA SER A 470 -0.12 7.47 -15.67
C SER A 470 0.12 5.95 -15.53
N GLN A 471 -0.80 5.12 -16.03
CA GLN A 471 -0.65 3.65 -16.05
C GLN A 471 0.10 3.12 -17.27
N GLY A 472 0.41 3.98 -18.25
CA GLY A 472 1.04 3.56 -19.51
C GLY A 472 0.11 2.74 -20.43
N ASN A 473 -1.20 2.76 -20.20
CA ASN A 473 -2.18 1.87 -20.84
C ASN A 473 -3.04 2.58 -21.89
N ASP A 474 -2.48 3.54 -22.61
CA ASP A 474 -3.23 4.23 -23.66
C ASP A 474 -2.83 3.76 -25.05
N GLN A 475 -3.77 3.12 -25.74
CA GLN A 475 -3.63 2.72 -27.14
C GLN A 475 -3.69 3.92 -28.12
N GLY A 476 -4.20 5.08 -27.67
CA GLY A 476 -4.29 6.31 -28.46
C GLY A 476 -2.99 7.13 -28.48
N ALA A 477 -2.14 7.00 -27.45
CA ALA A 477 -0.90 7.76 -27.33
C ALA A 477 0.13 7.52 -28.45
N LEU A 478 0.02 6.43 -29.19
CA LEU A 478 0.86 6.13 -30.36
C LEU A 478 0.69 7.13 -31.50
N ASN A 479 -0.41 7.89 -31.55
CA ASN A 479 -0.70 8.90 -32.58
C ASN A 479 -0.43 10.35 -32.10
N ASP A 480 -0.11 10.55 -30.80
CA ASP A 480 0.15 11.87 -30.24
C ASP A 480 1.64 12.21 -30.24
N THR A 481 1.94 13.50 -30.37
CA THR A 481 3.32 13.95 -30.31
C THR A 481 3.89 13.73 -28.90
N ALA A 482 5.14 13.29 -28.80
CA ALA A 482 5.84 13.06 -27.52
C ALA A 482 5.71 14.24 -26.54
N THR A 483 5.64 15.48 -27.06
CA THR A 483 5.43 16.69 -26.26
C THR A 483 4.01 16.77 -25.70
N GLY A 484 2.99 16.37 -26.45
CA GLY A 484 1.59 16.34 -26.01
C GLY A 484 1.38 15.33 -24.89
N VAL A 485 1.93 14.13 -25.05
CA VAL A 485 1.89 13.06 -24.02
C VAL A 485 2.58 13.51 -22.73
N ASN A 486 3.76 14.11 -22.81
CA ASN A 486 4.47 14.65 -21.64
C ASN A 486 3.68 15.74 -20.91
N VAL A 487 2.98 16.63 -21.63
CA VAL A 487 2.15 17.68 -21.00
C VAL A 487 0.95 17.08 -20.29
N LEU A 488 0.33 16.03 -20.85
CA LEU A 488 -0.81 15.35 -20.24
C LEU A 488 -0.37 14.56 -18.99
N THR A 489 0.73 13.84 -19.07
CA THR A 489 1.31 13.10 -17.93
C THR A 489 1.69 14.05 -16.80
N ASN A 490 2.38 15.16 -17.11
CA ASN A 490 2.74 16.15 -16.10
C ASN A 490 1.51 16.77 -15.40
N ARG A 491 0.39 16.94 -16.08
CA ARG A 491 -0.85 17.44 -15.46
C ARG A 491 -1.53 16.39 -14.58
N ALA A 492 -1.50 15.14 -15.00
CA ALA A 492 -2.02 14.02 -14.18
C ALA A 492 -1.22 13.88 -12.88
N ASP A 493 0.09 14.04 -12.95
CA ASP A 493 0.99 13.89 -11.80
C ASP A 493 0.86 15.02 -10.76
N MET A 494 0.35 16.21 -11.13
CA MET A 494 0.21 17.35 -10.19
C MET A 494 -0.58 17.02 -8.93
N ARG A 495 -1.59 16.17 -9.01
CA ARG A 495 -2.41 15.80 -7.85
C ARG A 495 -1.71 14.80 -6.95
N LEU A 496 -0.97 13.88 -7.56
CA LEU A 496 -0.12 12.96 -6.83
C LEU A 496 1.05 13.69 -6.16
N ASP A 497 1.60 14.71 -6.83
CA ASP A 497 2.61 15.59 -6.26
C ASP A 497 2.09 16.36 -5.04
N LEU A 498 0.84 16.79 -5.06
CA LEU A 498 0.22 17.43 -3.90
C LEU A 498 0.10 16.45 -2.72
N ILE A 499 -0.32 15.21 -2.97
CA ILE A 499 -0.38 14.16 -1.94
C ILE A 499 1.04 13.87 -1.41
N ALA A 500 2.02 13.79 -2.29
CA ALA A 500 3.42 13.62 -1.89
C ALA A 500 3.92 14.79 -1.02
N ARG A 501 3.57 16.03 -1.34
CA ARG A 501 3.91 17.19 -0.49
C ARG A 501 3.25 17.10 0.88
N ASN A 502 1.97 16.72 0.95
CA ASN A 502 1.30 16.52 2.24
C ASN A 502 1.97 15.41 3.06
N PHE A 503 2.45 14.35 2.41
CA PHE A 503 3.18 13.27 3.08
C PHE A 503 4.58 13.72 3.52
N SER A 504 5.24 14.60 2.78
CA SER A 504 6.58 15.08 3.14
C SER A 504 6.63 15.77 4.49
N GLU A 505 5.56 16.49 4.89
CA GLU A 505 5.48 17.09 6.22
C GLU A 505 5.57 16.05 7.34
N GLY A 506 4.84 14.92 7.21
CA GLY A 506 4.93 13.83 8.17
C GLY A 506 6.31 13.15 8.19
N TYR A 507 6.96 13.05 7.03
CA TYR A 507 8.34 12.53 7.01
C TYR A 507 9.33 13.48 7.70
N VAL A 508 9.18 14.79 7.54
CA VAL A 508 9.97 15.80 8.29
C VAL A 508 9.82 15.56 9.79
N ASP A 509 8.59 15.42 10.26
CA ASP A 509 8.31 15.20 11.69
C ASP A 509 8.88 13.86 12.17
N LEU A 510 8.78 12.81 11.38
CA LEU A 510 9.35 11.49 11.67
C LEU A 510 10.87 11.58 11.88
N PHE A 511 11.58 12.19 10.93
CA PHE A 511 13.03 12.28 10.99
C PHE A 511 13.51 13.23 12.10
N LYS A 512 12.78 14.30 12.38
CA LYS A 512 13.03 15.17 13.55
C LYS A 512 12.87 14.40 14.87
N GLN A 513 11.84 13.57 15.01
CA GLN A 513 11.66 12.76 16.21
C GLN A 513 12.76 11.70 16.36
N ILE A 514 13.20 11.05 15.28
CA ILE A 514 14.33 10.11 15.31
C ILE A 514 15.59 10.82 15.79
N LEU A 515 15.91 11.97 15.20
CA LEU A 515 17.07 12.77 15.60
C LEU A 515 17.01 13.15 17.08
N LYS A 516 15.87 13.65 17.56
CA LYS A 516 15.64 14.04 18.95
C LYS A 516 15.90 12.88 19.90
N LEU A 517 15.35 11.68 19.60
CA LEU A 517 15.56 10.50 20.43
C LEU A 517 17.01 10.05 20.43
N VAL A 518 17.68 10.08 19.29
CA VAL A 518 19.10 9.72 19.19
C VAL A 518 19.95 10.67 20.03
N CYS A 519 19.75 12.00 19.92
CA CYS A 519 20.50 12.98 20.72
C CYS A 519 20.20 12.88 22.21
N GLN A 520 18.98 12.47 22.60
CA GLN A 520 18.57 12.42 24.00
C GLN A 520 19.03 11.14 24.72
N TYR A 521 18.94 9.99 24.04
CA TYR A 521 19.10 8.69 24.70
C TYR A 521 20.36 7.93 24.30
N GLN A 522 20.97 8.21 23.15
CA GLN A 522 22.18 7.49 22.73
C GLN A 522 23.42 8.05 23.45
N GLN A 523 23.86 7.37 24.49
CA GLN A 523 24.99 7.78 25.32
C GLN A 523 26.34 7.24 24.83
N LYS A 524 26.32 6.11 24.11
CA LYS A 524 27.55 5.46 23.62
C LYS A 524 27.86 5.88 22.19
N GLU A 525 29.14 6.16 21.94
CA GLU A 525 29.67 6.31 20.60
C GLU A 525 29.49 5.01 19.81
N GLN A 526 28.92 5.09 18.63
CA GLN A 526 28.77 3.93 17.74
C GLN A 526 29.64 4.08 16.51
N VAL A 527 30.44 3.08 16.20
CA VAL A 527 31.19 3.00 14.95
C VAL A 527 30.33 2.40 13.86
N VAL A 528 29.88 3.21 12.92
CA VAL A 528 29.00 2.79 11.84
C VAL A 528 29.71 2.92 10.49
N LYS A 529 29.47 1.97 9.62
CA LYS A 529 29.98 2.03 8.25
C LYS A 529 29.03 2.89 7.42
N LEU A 530 29.39 4.14 7.24
CA LEU A 530 28.73 5.08 6.36
C LEU A 530 29.32 5.03 4.93
N THR A 531 28.80 5.84 4.03
CA THR A 531 29.14 5.81 2.60
C THR A 531 30.63 6.01 2.31
N GLY A 532 31.34 6.75 3.16
CA GLY A 532 32.78 7.06 3.01
C GLY A 532 33.74 6.18 3.84
N GLY A 533 33.26 5.33 4.76
CA GLY A 533 34.12 4.54 5.62
C GLY A 533 33.53 4.23 6.99
N TRP A 534 34.35 3.71 7.90
CA TRP A 534 33.99 3.52 9.29
C TRP A 534 34.15 4.86 10.04
N VAL A 535 33.07 5.42 10.51
CA VAL A 535 33.05 6.71 11.22
C VAL A 535 32.50 6.48 12.62
N PRO A 536 33.24 6.94 13.65
CA PRO A 536 32.70 7.02 15.00
C PRO A 536 31.66 8.14 15.05
N ILE A 537 30.49 7.85 15.57
CA ILE A 537 29.37 8.79 15.67
C ILE A 537 29.04 9.01 17.12
N ASP A 538 29.18 10.24 17.60
CA ASP A 538 28.72 10.69 18.91
C ASP A 538 27.57 11.69 18.75
N PRO A 539 26.31 11.26 18.92
CA PRO A 539 25.16 12.14 18.76
C PRO A 539 25.06 13.24 19.81
N ARG A 540 25.80 13.16 20.92
CA ARG A 540 25.82 14.19 21.96
C ARG A 540 26.42 15.51 21.49
N GLU A 541 27.24 15.45 20.44
CA GLU A 541 27.82 16.65 19.81
C GLU A 541 26.88 17.32 18.80
N TRP A 542 25.76 16.68 18.49
CA TRP A 542 24.82 17.19 17.47
C TRP A 542 23.88 18.23 18.07
N SER A 543 23.47 19.16 17.23
CA SER A 543 22.42 20.11 17.59
C SER A 543 21.04 19.50 17.31
N ASN A 544 20.14 19.57 18.28
CA ASN A 544 18.72 19.22 18.06
C ASN A 544 17.98 20.23 17.17
N GLN A 545 18.67 21.24 16.65
CA GLN A 545 18.10 22.36 15.88
C GLN A 545 18.47 22.32 14.39
N PHE A 546 18.83 21.16 13.84
CA PHE A 546 19.00 21.02 12.40
C PHE A 546 17.66 21.18 11.69
N ASP A 547 17.67 21.92 10.58
CA ASP A 547 16.52 21.93 9.69
C ASP A 547 16.49 20.64 8.86
N VAL A 548 15.32 20.09 8.66
CA VAL A 548 15.13 18.85 7.91
C VAL A 548 14.44 19.15 6.60
N CYS A 549 15.14 18.87 5.52
CA CYS A 549 14.59 18.89 4.17
C CYS A 549 14.34 17.45 3.71
N ILE A 550 13.11 17.17 3.26
CA ILE A 550 12.81 15.92 2.60
C ILE A 550 13.09 16.10 1.13
N ASN A 551 13.99 15.28 0.61
CA ASN A 551 14.32 15.26 -0.81
C ASN A 551 13.20 14.54 -1.60
N VAL A 552 12.01 15.16 -1.59
CA VAL A 552 10.90 14.72 -2.42
C VAL A 552 11.26 15.11 -3.84
N GLY A 553 11.68 14.15 -4.63
CA GLY A 553 12.02 14.35 -6.04
C GLY A 553 10.81 14.71 -6.91
N ILE A 554 10.01 15.67 -6.44
CA ILE A 554 8.81 16.16 -7.10
C ILE A 554 9.25 16.87 -8.38
N GLY A 555 8.90 16.30 -9.53
CA GLY A 555 9.29 16.80 -10.84
C GLY A 555 10.65 16.33 -11.37
N MET A 556 11.43 15.57 -10.60
CA MET A 556 12.72 14.99 -11.03
C MET A 556 12.74 13.44 -10.89
N GLY A 557 11.59 12.79 -10.91
CA GLY A 557 11.44 11.35 -10.70
C GLY A 557 12.04 10.45 -11.78
N ASN A 558 12.54 11.01 -12.87
CA ASN A 558 13.20 10.23 -13.90
C ASN A 558 14.71 10.27 -13.67
N LYS A 559 15.30 9.15 -13.23
CA LYS A 559 16.78 8.99 -13.10
C LYS A 559 17.50 9.44 -14.37
N ASP A 560 16.89 9.22 -15.50
CA ASP A 560 17.42 9.61 -16.82
C ASP A 560 17.48 11.14 -16.98
N GLN A 561 16.47 11.87 -16.49
CA GLN A 561 16.49 13.35 -16.51
C GLN A 561 17.55 13.92 -15.56
N LYS A 562 17.67 13.37 -14.34
CA LYS A 562 18.74 13.77 -13.43
C LYS A 562 20.12 13.52 -14.04
N LEU A 563 20.30 12.41 -14.71
CA LEU A 563 21.52 12.02 -15.37
C LEU A 563 21.84 12.98 -16.54
N GLN A 564 20.83 13.37 -17.33
CA GLN A 564 20.95 14.39 -18.38
C GLN A 564 21.33 15.77 -17.79
N HIS A 565 20.70 16.19 -16.69
CA HIS A 565 21.04 17.46 -16.04
C HIS A 565 22.46 17.44 -15.47
N LEU A 566 22.90 16.34 -14.86
CA LEU A 566 24.27 16.16 -14.39
C LEU A 566 25.29 16.14 -15.54
N GLN A 567 24.94 15.56 -16.69
CA GLN A 567 25.78 15.63 -17.90
C GLN A 567 25.90 17.05 -18.43
N LEU A 568 24.79 17.80 -18.50
CA LEU A 568 24.79 19.21 -18.87
C LEU A 568 25.62 20.06 -17.89
N LEU A 569 25.47 19.81 -16.59
CA LEU A 569 26.26 20.48 -15.56
C LEU A 569 27.73 20.15 -15.70
N GLY A 570 28.10 18.90 -15.92
CA GLY A 570 29.49 18.47 -16.14
C GLY A 570 30.11 19.12 -17.40
N ALA A 571 29.34 19.24 -18.47
CA ALA A 571 29.78 19.95 -19.68
C ALA A 571 29.97 21.45 -19.42
N ALA A 572 29.07 22.09 -18.66
CA ALA A 572 29.21 23.49 -18.24
C ALA A 572 30.41 23.70 -17.31
N GLN A 573 30.66 22.78 -16.37
CA GLN A 573 31.82 22.81 -15.49
C GLN A 573 33.15 22.65 -16.24
N ALA A 574 33.19 21.78 -17.27
CA ALA A 574 34.37 21.63 -18.11
C ALA A 574 34.73 22.94 -18.86
N GLN A 575 33.75 23.72 -19.30
CA GLN A 575 33.93 25.06 -19.84
C GLN A 575 34.29 26.10 -18.77
N GLY A 576 33.62 25.99 -17.60
CA GLY A 576 33.83 26.86 -16.44
C GLY A 576 35.26 26.77 -15.87
N MET A 577 35.89 25.60 -15.99
CA MET A 577 37.29 25.40 -15.58
C MET A 577 38.28 26.24 -16.41
N GLN A 578 37.98 26.47 -17.70
CA GLN A 578 38.85 27.33 -18.55
C GLN A 578 38.72 28.81 -18.18
N ILE A 579 37.63 29.22 -17.59
CA ILE A 579 37.32 30.62 -17.21
C ILE A 579 37.59 30.84 -15.70
N GLY A 580 37.93 29.77 -14.94
CA GLY A 580 38.24 29.86 -13.52
C GLY A 580 37.01 29.91 -12.60
N ILE A 581 35.82 29.58 -13.10
CA ILE A 581 34.57 29.56 -12.32
C ILE A 581 34.34 28.17 -11.65
N ALA A 582 34.88 27.09 -12.23
CA ALA A 582 34.77 25.75 -11.69
C ALA A 582 36.14 25.24 -11.18
N THR A 583 36.13 24.60 -10.01
CA THR A 583 37.30 23.95 -9.42
C THR A 583 37.33 22.46 -9.71
N PRO A 584 38.48 21.76 -9.62
CA PRO A 584 38.49 20.29 -9.73
C PRO A 584 37.64 19.59 -8.69
N GLU A 585 37.40 20.17 -7.52
CA GLU A 585 36.52 19.69 -6.48
C GLU A 585 35.04 19.68 -6.93
N ASN A 586 34.61 20.76 -7.60
CA ASN A 586 33.25 20.87 -8.14
C ASN A 586 32.98 19.79 -9.18
N ILE A 587 33.97 19.47 -10.04
CA ILE A 587 33.84 18.39 -11.05
C ILE A 587 33.82 17.04 -10.38
N TYR A 588 34.62 16.82 -9.33
CA TYR A 588 34.60 15.59 -8.56
C TYR A 588 33.25 15.37 -7.88
N HIS A 589 32.65 16.41 -7.28
CA HIS A 589 31.31 16.34 -6.69
C HIS A 589 30.24 15.95 -7.71
N SER A 590 30.23 16.59 -8.88
CA SER A 590 29.27 16.26 -9.95
C SER A 590 29.47 14.85 -10.49
N ALA A 591 30.71 14.42 -10.66
CA ALA A 591 31.04 13.05 -11.09
C ALA A 591 30.67 12.00 -10.01
N SER A 592 30.85 12.34 -8.73
CA SER A 592 30.45 11.51 -7.61
C SER A 592 28.92 11.33 -7.55
N GLU A 593 28.18 12.42 -7.72
CA GLU A 593 26.73 12.37 -7.78
C GLU A 593 26.22 11.59 -9.01
N MET A 594 26.88 11.74 -10.16
CA MET A 594 26.56 10.96 -11.36
C MET A 594 26.78 9.45 -11.12
N ALA A 595 27.88 9.05 -10.46
CA ALA A 595 28.14 7.67 -10.11
C ALA A 595 27.08 7.10 -9.15
N LYS A 596 26.65 7.88 -8.15
CA LYS A 596 25.58 7.48 -7.22
C LYS A 596 24.25 7.29 -7.95
N GLN A 597 23.88 8.18 -8.87
CA GLN A 597 22.64 8.06 -9.66
C GLN A 597 22.67 6.84 -10.59
N LEU A 598 23.85 6.45 -11.09
CA LEU A 598 24.05 5.22 -11.85
C LEU A 598 24.00 3.94 -10.99
N GLY A 599 23.90 4.08 -9.66
CA GLY A 599 23.78 2.94 -8.72
C GLY A 599 25.11 2.49 -8.12
N PHE A 600 26.22 3.18 -8.39
CA PHE A 600 27.53 2.86 -7.80
C PHE A 600 27.67 3.56 -6.45
N LYS A 601 27.64 2.80 -5.36
CA LYS A 601 27.71 3.34 -3.98
C LYS A 601 29.06 3.98 -3.62
N ASN A 602 30.09 3.72 -4.39
CA ASN A 602 31.47 4.16 -4.09
C ASN A 602 32.08 4.87 -5.30
N ALA A 603 31.92 6.18 -5.34
CA ALA A 603 32.44 7.01 -6.41
C ALA A 603 33.99 7.07 -6.41
N ASP A 604 34.63 6.88 -5.25
CA ASP A 604 36.11 6.89 -5.08
C ASP A 604 36.81 5.80 -5.92
N LYS A 605 36.06 4.76 -6.36
CA LYS A 605 36.63 3.75 -7.28
C LYS A 605 36.76 4.22 -8.72
N PHE A 606 36.00 5.23 -9.10
CA PHE A 606 35.94 5.75 -10.47
C PHE A 606 36.62 7.12 -10.59
N PHE A 607 36.57 7.94 -9.55
CA PHE A 607 37.07 9.30 -9.51
C PHE A 607 37.92 9.48 -8.26
N THR A 608 39.09 10.14 -8.39
CA THR A 608 39.99 10.41 -7.27
C THR A 608 39.65 11.80 -6.68
N ASP A 609 39.43 11.85 -5.38
CA ASP A 609 39.18 13.10 -4.65
C ASP A 609 40.40 14.02 -4.74
N PRO A 610 40.26 15.23 -5.30
CA PRO A 610 41.37 16.17 -5.42
C PRO A 610 41.93 16.61 -4.06
N ALA A 611 41.10 16.62 -3.01
CA ALA A 611 41.52 17.00 -1.66
C ALA A 611 42.45 15.95 -1.02
N LYS A 612 42.24 14.65 -1.34
CA LYS A 612 43.09 13.56 -0.84
C LYS A 612 44.42 13.40 -1.60
N ASN A 613 44.49 13.93 -2.82
CA ASN A 613 45.70 13.91 -3.64
C ASN A 613 45.99 15.31 -4.18
N PRO A 614 46.50 16.24 -3.35
CA PRO A 614 46.92 17.56 -3.83
C PRO A 614 47.99 17.36 -4.90
N GLN A 615 47.71 17.82 -6.13
CA GLN A 615 48.67 17.77 -7.22
C GLN A 615 49.91 18.48 -6.76
N LYS A 616 51.03 17.74 -6.60
CA LYS A 616 52.36 18.31 -6.38
C LYS A 616 52.66 19.31 -7.48
N ASP A 617 53.18 20.45 -7.09
CA ASP A 617 53.53 21.59 -7.93
C ASP A 617 54.02 21.19 -9.33
N LYS A 618 53.34 21.68 -10.33
CA LYS A 618 53.74 21.53 -11.74
C LYS A 618 54.97 22.39 -11.98
N PRO A 619 56.01 21.88 -12.67
CA PRO A 619 57.08 22.72 -13.12
C PRO A 619 56.56 23.75 -14.13
N ASP A 620 57.25 24.89 -14.15
CA ASP A 620 57.03 26.16 -14.81
C ASP A 620 56.18 26.16 -16.10
N PRO A 621 55.05 26.94 -16.15
CA PRO A 621 54.05 26.83 -17.20
C PRO A 621 54.52 27.21 -18.60
N GLU A 622 55.61 27.94 -18.77
CA GLU A 622 56.05 28.42 -20.08
C GLU A 622 56.83 27.39 -20.89
N GLN A 623 57.61 26.53 -20.26
CA GLN A 623 58.28 25.41 -20.97
C GLN A 623 57.36 24.25 -21.31
N MET A 624 56.35 23.98 -20.49
CA MET A 624 55.31 22.98 -20.82
C MET A 624 54.35 23.46 -21.92
N LYS A 625 54.03 24.76 -21.98
CA LYS A 625 53.20 25.31 -23.06
C LYS A 625 53.85 25.18 -24.43
N ALA A 626 55.16 25.40 -24.57
CA ALA A 626 55.85 25.26 -25.84
C ALA A 626 55.97 23.80 -26.31
N GLN A 627 56.24 22.85 -25.38
CA GLN A 627 56.27 21.42 -25.70
C GLN A 627 54.86 20.84 -25.91
N ALA A 628 53.89 21.26 -25.12
CA ALA A 628 52.49 20.83 -25.27
C ALA A 628 51.85 21.38 -26.55
N GLN A 629 52.17 22.61 -26.97
CA GLN A 629 51.70 23.17 -28.24
C GLN A 629 52.27 22.42 -29.45
N MET A 630 53.55 22.04 -29.43
CA MET A 630 54.12 21.22 -30.52
C MET A 630 53.55 19.79 -30.54
N GLN A 631 53.36 19.16 -29.40
CA GLN A 631 52.71 17.84 -29.34
C GLN A 631 51.22 17.86 -29.67
N VAL A 632 50.50 18.92 -29.23
CA VAL A 632 49.08 19.12 -29.56
C VAL A 632 48.90 19.42 -31.04
N GLU A 633 49.82 20.17 -31.67
CA GLU A 633 49.76 20.47 -33.11
C GLU A 633 50.07 19.22 -33.94
N GLN A 634 51.05 18.40 -33.55
CA GLN A 634 51.29 17.10 -34.20
C GLN A 634 50.16 16.08 -33.92
N ALA A 635 49.63 16.03 -32.74
CA ALA A 635 48.49 15.19 -32.41
C ALA A 635 47.19 15.66 -33.06
N LYS A 636 47.00 17.00 -33.19
CA LYS A 636 45.87 17.56 -34.01
C LYS A 636 45.97 17.19 -35.49
N ILE A 637 47.15 17.26 -36.07
CA ILE A 637 47.35 16.91 -37.49
C ILE A 637 47.08 15.41 -37.70
N GLN A 638 47.60 14.55 -36.79
CA GLN A 638 47.34 13.10 -36.86
C GLN A 638 45.88 12.75 -36.50
N SER A 639 45.28 13.34 -35.45
CA SER A 639 43.89 13.08 -35.10
C SER A 639 42.92 13.66 -36.14
N THR A 640 43.22 14.84 -36.71
CA THR A 640 42.37 15.42 -37.79
C THR A 640 42.40 14.56 -39.05
N ALA A 641 43.60 13.98 -39.41
CA ALA A 641 43.69 13.03 -40.50
C ALA A 641 42.97 11.71 -40.22
N GLN A 642 43.08 11.18 -38.98
CA GLN A 642 42.34 9.97 -38.58
C GLN A 642 40.84 10.23 -38.45
N ILE A 643 40.45 11.35 -37.87
CA ILE A 643 39.01 11.73 -37.77
C ILE A 643 38.42 11.91 -39.17
N LYS A 644 39.14 12.60 -40.07
CA LYS A 644 38.69 12.79 -41.43
C LYS A 644 38.57 11.46 -42.23
N GLN A 645 39.48 10.53 -41.98
CA GLN A 645 39.44 9.19 -42.55
C GLN A 645 38.28 8.34 -41.94
N MET A 646 38.07 8.48 -40.64
CA MET A 646 36.96 7.82 -39.92
C MET A 646 35.60 8.44 -40.27
N GLU A 647 35.53 9.77 -40.41
CA GLU A 647 34.34 10.47 -40.89
C GLU A 647 33.96 10.04 -42.32
N LEU A 648 34.96 9.94 -43.22
CA LEU A 648 34.75 9.47 -44.60
C LEU A 648 34.27 8.01 -44.63
N GLN A 649 34.82 7.13 -43.79
CA GLN A 649 34.38 5.75 -43.67
C GLN A 649 32.98 5.66 -43.01
N HIS A 650 32.75 6.46 -41.96
CA HIS A 650 31.44 6.52 -41.30
C HIS A 650 30.36 7.12 -42.23
N GLN A 651 30.71 8.13 -43.01
CA GLN A 651 29.82 8.75 -43.99
C GLN A 651 29.48 7.79 -45.12
N ALA A 652 30.49 7.04 -45.60
CA ALA A 652 30.25 5.98 -46.59
C ALA A 652 29.38 4.82 -46.05
N GLN A 653 29.56 4.43 -44.81
CA GLN A 653 28.72 3.42 -44.13
C GLN A 653 27.32 3.94 -43.86
N LEU A 654 27.18 5.22 -43.46
CA LEU A 654 25.87 5.88 -43.29
C LEU A 654 25.11 6.01 -44.59
N ASP A 655 25.79 6.36 -45.65
CA ASP A 655 25.17 6.47 -47.00
C ASP A 655 24.82 5.11 -47.60
N GLN A 656 25.57 4.06 -47.19
CA GLN A 656 25.22 2.69 -47.57
C GLN A 656 24.05 2.17 -46.70
N ALA A 657 24.06 2.41 -45.40
CA ALA A 657 22.94 2.07 -44.53
C ALA A 657 21.64 2.84 -44.84
N LYS A 658 21.75 4.11 -45.25
CA LYS A 658 20.60 4.88 -45.72
C LYS A 658 20.00 4.29 -47.00
N ARG A 659 20.85 3.93 -47.98
CA ARG A 659 20.40 3.29 -49.21
C ARG A 659 19.74 1.92 -48.94
N ASP A 660 20.34 1.11 -48.09
CA ASP A 660 19.77 -0.19 -47.74
C ASP A 660 18.47 -0.03 -46.94
N HIS A 661 18.38 0.98 -46.07
CA HIS A 661 17.15 1.28 -45.32
C HIS A 661 16.06 1.88 -46.23
N GLU A 662 16.43 2.72 -47.21
CA GLU A 662 15.52 3.28 -48.18
C GLU A 662 14.95 2.18 -49.10
N LEU A 663 15.80 1.25 -49.50
CA LEU A 663 15.39 0.07 -50.30
C LEU A 663 14.49 -0.90 -49.52
N GLN A 664 14.77 -1.07 -48.20
CA GLN A 664 13.89 -1.85 -47.31
C GLN A 664 12.54 -1.14 -47.06
N LEU A 665 12.56 0.18 -46.89
CA LEU A 665 11.34 0.97 -46.77
C LEU A 665 10.50 0.96 -48.05
N GLU A 666 11.13 1.02 -49.20
CA GLU A 666 10.44 0.99 -50.49
C GLU A 666 9.85 -0.41 -50.76
N THR A 667 10.58 -1.47 -50.45
CA THR A 667 10.06 -2.84 -50.51
C THR A 667 8.94 -3.09 -49.47
N ALA A 668 9.07 -2.58 -48.24
CA ALA A 668 8.02 -2.69 -47.26
C ALA A 668 6.78 -1.87 -47.63
N ARG A 669 6.95 -0.66 -48.23
CA ARG A 669 5.84 0.13 -48.78
C ARG A 669 5.13 -0.58 -49.90
N MET A 670 5.86 -1.16 -50.86
CA MET A 670 5.25 -1.93 -51.96
C MET A 670 4.50 -3.16 -51.43
N GLN A 671 5.05 -3.89 -50.45
CA GLN A 671 4.37 -5.03 -49.82
C GLN A 671 3.12 -4.60 -49.07
N MET A 672 3.23 -3.50 -48.29
CA MET A 672 2.10 -2.96 -47.56
C MET A 672 0.99 -2.44 -48.50
N GLN A 673 1.38 -1.78 -49.60
CA GLN A 673 0.45 -1.28 -50.61
C GLN A 673 -0.28 -2.44 -51.30
N ALA A 674 0.46 -3.49 -51.71
CA ALA A 674 -0.13 -4.70 -52.25
C ALA A 674 -1.08 -5.41 -51.29
N GLN A 675 -0.76 -5.41 -49.99
CA GLN A 675 -1.60 -6.00 -48.93
C GLN A 675 -2.84 -5.15 -48.64
N VAL A 676 -2.71 -3.80 -48.70
CA VAL A 676 -3.84 -2.89 -48.57
C VAL A 676 -4.77 -3.00 -49.75
N ASP A 677 -4.23 -3.10 -50.98
CA ASP A 677 -5.03 -3.25 -52.21
C ASP A 677 -5.74 -4.62 -52.26
N ALA A 678 -5.07 -5.69 -51.79
CA ALA A 678 -5.70 -7.00 -51.64
C ALA A 678 -6.81 -7.00 -50.59
N ASN A 679 -6.58 -6.40 -49.41
CA ASN A 679 -7.60 -6.24 -48.38
C ASN A 679 -8.77 -5.35 -48.85
N ARG A 680 -8.48 -4.28 -49.59
CA ARG A 680 -9.51 -3.41 -50.16
C ARG A 680 -10.40 -4.15 -51.16
N GLN A 681 -9.80 -4.96 -52.06
CA GLN A 681 -10.56 -5.81 -52.97
C GLN A 681 -11.41 -6.84 -52.23
N GLN A 682 -10.88 -7.40 -51.15
CA GLN A 682 -11.61 -8.36 -50.31
C GLN A 682 -12.78 -7.70 -49.58
N VAL A 683 -12.56 -6.51 -48.99
CA VAL A 683 -13.61 -5.72 -48.30
C VAL A 683 -14.68 -5.26 -49.32
N GLU A 684 -14.30 -4.84 -50.53
CA GLU A 684 -15.26 -4.47 -51.57
C GLU A 684 -16.09 -5.68 -52.08
N ALA A 685 -15.46 -6.87 -52.14
CA ALA A 685 -16.17 -8.12 -52.47
C ALA A 685 -17.14 -8.53 -51.32
N ASP A 686 -16.69 -8.43 -50.08
CA ASP A 686 -17.51 -8.75 -48.91
C ASP A 686 -18.66 -7.74 -48.73
N GLN A 687 -18.40 -6.43 -48.96
CA GLN A 687 -19.47 -5.42 -48.97
C GLN A 687 -20.50 -5.66 -50.08
N LYS A 688 -20.06 -6.06 -51.26
CA LYS A 688 -20.98 -6.41 -52.35
C LYS A 688 -21.84 -7.62 -51.99
N THR A 689 -21.24 -8.63 -51.38
CA THR A 689 -21.97 -9.83 -50.92
C THR A 689 -22.94 -9.48 -49.81
N LEU A 690 -22.53 -8.65 -48.84
CA LEU A 690 -23.38 -8.20 -47.73
C LEU A 690 -24.54 -7.31 -48.27
N MET A 691 -24.28 -6.37 -49.20
CA MET A 691 -25.34 -5.58 -49.81
C MET A 691 -26.34 -6.43 -50.59
N SER A 692 -25.87 -7.46 -51.32
CA SER A 692 -26.77 -8.35 -52.04
C SER A 692 -27.62 -9.21 -51.07
N GLN A 693 -27.06 -9.64 -49.94
CA GLN A 693 -27.78 -10.33 -48.89
C GLN A 693 -28.82 -9.42 -48.21
N GLN A 694 -28.43 -8.20 -47.84
CA GLN A 694 -29.36 -7.22 -47.28
C GLN A 694 -30.50 -6.86 -48.23
N GLN A 695 -30.18 -6.74 -49.52
CA GLN A 695 -31.19 -6.45 -50.54
C GLN A 695 -32.19 -7.62 -50.66
N ALA A 696 -31.69 -8.86 -50.66
CA ALA A 696 -32.54 -10.08 -50.69
C ALA A 696 -33.39 -10.22 -49.40
N GLU A 697 -32.82 -9.89 -48.24
CA GLU A 697 -33.60 -9.85 -46.97
C GLU A 697 -34.67 -8.76 -46.96
N LEU A 698 -34.34 -7.58 -47.51
CA LEU A 698 -35.29 -6.46 -47.62
C LEU A 698 -36.43 -6.76 -48.56
N ASP A 699 -36.13 -7.44 -49.66
CA ASP A 699 -37.16 -7.85 -50.63
C ASP A 699 -38.03 -9.00 -50.09
N ALA A 700 -37.43 -9.93 -49.35
CA ALA A 700 -38.18 -10.96 -48.61
C ALA A 700 -39.08 -10.37 -47.52
N LEU A 701 -38.56 -9.35 -46.76
CA LEU A 701 -39.36 -8.63 -45.75
C LEU A 701 -40.53 -7.85 -46.36
N LYS A 702 -40.31 -7.20 -47.51
CA LYS A 702 -41.38 -6.51 -48.28
C LYS A 702 -42.43 -7.46 -48.78
N GLU A 703 -42.06 -8.68 -49.21
CA GLU A 703 -42.96 -9.70 -49.63
C GLU A 703 -43.79 -10.28 -48.47
N GLN A 704 -43.12 -10.45 -47.29
CA GLN A 704 -43.82 -10.81 -46.03
C GLN A 704 -44.80 -9.71 -45.58
N GLN A 705 -44.41 -8.47 -45.60
CA GLN A 705 -45.28 -7.34 -45.25
C GLN A 705 -46.48 -7.25 -46.19
N LYS A 706 -46.30 -7.51 -47.50
CA LYS A 706 -47.35 -7.49 -48.48
C LYS A 706 -48.33 -8.64 -48.28
N THR A 707 -47.82 -9.83 -47.93
CA THR A 707 -48.67 -11.01 -47.58
C THR A 707 -49.44 -10.80 -46.30
N GLU A 708 -48.81 -10.16 -45.31
CA GLU A 708 -49.43 -9.84 -44.03
C GLU A 708 -50.50 -8.75 -44.14
N GLN A 709 -50.24 -7.70 -44.97
CA GLN A 709 -51.25 -6.70 -45.31
C GLN A 709 -52.45 -7.33 -46.06
N LEU A 710 -52.20 -8.23 -47.00
CA LEU A 710 -53.29 -8.96 -47.69
C LEU A 710 -54.10 -9.84 -46.72
N ARG A 711 -53.44 -10.47 -45.77
CA ARG A 711 -54.08 -11.28 -44.74
C ARG A 711 -54.93 -10.43 -43.82
N MET A 712 -54.38 -9.31 -43.31
CA MET A 712 -55.17 -8.38 -42.50
C MET A 712 -56.35 -7.76 -43.25
N GLN A 713 -56.20 -7.52 -44.55
CA GLN A 713 -57.26 -7.00 -45.37
C GLN A 713 -58.38 -8.04 -45.53
N LEU A 714 -58.01 -9.31 -45.71
CA LEU A 714 -58.94 -10.45 -45.79
C LEU A 714 -59.65 -10.70 -44.43
N GLU A 715 -58.94 -10.61 -43.32
CA GLU A 715 -59.51 -10.72 -41.99
C GLU A 715 -60.42 -9.52 -41.65
N PHE A 716 -60.07 -8.32 -42.11
CA PHE A 716 -60.91 -7.14 -41.98
C PHE A 716 -62.18 -7.23 -42.83
N ASP A 717 -62.09 -7.70 -44.04
CA ASP A 717 -63.27 -7.94 -44.87
C ASP A 717 -64.19 -9.06 -44.33
N GLN A 718 -63.61 -10.09 -43.75
CA GLN A 718 -64.38 -11.15 -43.05
C GLN A 718 -65.05 -10.58 -41.78
N TRP A 719 -64.34 -9.79 -40.99
CA TRP A 719 -64.88 -9.11 -39.81
C TRP A 719 -65.99 -8.15 -40.18
N LYS A 720 -65.82 -7.36 -41.26
CA LYS A 720 -66.81 -6.44 -41.76
C LYS A 720 -68.08 -7.18 -42.26
N THR A 721 -67.87 -8.32 -42.93
CA THR A 721 -69.01 -9.14 -43.39
C THR A 721 -69.78 -9.79 -42.18
N MET A 722 -69.03 -10.16 -41.12
CA MET A 722 -69.71 -10.64 -39.90
C MET A 722 -70.44 -9.49 -39.21
N GLN A 723 -69.86 -8.31 -39.07
CA GLN A 723 -70.54 -7.13 -38.47
C GLN A 723 -71.77 -6.72 -39.29
N ASP A 724 -71.69 -6.72 -40.65
CA ASP A 724 -72.84 -6.42 -41.50
C ASP A 724 -73.94 -7.48 -41.35
N ASN A 725 -73.57 -8.76 -41.13
CA ASN A 725 -74.53 -9.81 -40.86
C ASN A 725 -75.17 -9.75 -39.44
N GLU A 726 -74.34 -9.44 -38.42
CA GLU A 726 -74.83 -9.15 -37.08
C GLU A 726 -75.75 -7.94 -37.04
N THR A 727 -75.40 -6.87 -37.75
CA THR A 727 -76.24 -5.67 -37.86
C THR A 727 -77.58 -6.00 -38.54
N LYS A 728 -77.57 -6.83 -39.58
CA LYS A 728 -78.77 -7.27 -40.29
C LYS A 728 -79.63 -8.14 -39.34
N VAL A 729 -79.06 -9.03 -38.57
CA VAL A 729 -79.74 -9.82 -37.57
C VAL A 729 -80.31 -8.94 -36.47
N LEU A 730 -79.59 -7.98 -36.01
CA LEU A 730 -79.99 -7.02 -34.97
C LEU A 730 -81.15 -6.13 -35.50
N VAL A 731 -81.08 -5.65 -36.75
CA VAL A 731 -82.16 -4.89 -37.39
C VAL A 731 -83.40 -5.73 -37.59
N ALA A 732 -83.24 -7.04 -37.99
CA ALA A 732 -84.34 -7.96 -38.10
C ALA A 732 -84.98 -8.26 -36.72
N GLN A 733 -84.18 -8.36 -35.67
CA GLN A 733 -84.67 -8.54 -34.28
C GLN A 733 -85.40 -7.27 -33.80
N ILE A 734 -84.90 -6.09 -34.06
CA ILE A 734 -85.51 -4.80 -33.74
C ILE A 734 -86.84 -4.67 -34.52
N GLN A 735 -86.90 -5.05 -35.80
CA GLN A 735 -88.10 -5.02 -36.62
C GLN A 735 -89.15 -6.04 -36.12
N ALA A 736 -88.69 -7.22 -35.70
CA ALA A 736 -89.55 -8.21 -35.08
C ALA A 736 -90.10 -7.72 -33.70
N HIS A 737 -89.29 -7.13 -32.91
CA HIS A 737 -89.70 -6.50 -31.61
C HIS A 737 -90.67 -5.34 -31.84
N THR A 738 -90.41 -4.46 -32.85
CA THR A 738 -91.26 -3.35 -33.15
C THR A 738 -92.59 -3.83 -33.73
N SER A 739 -92.64 -4.89 -34.54
CA SER A 739 -93.88 -5.51 -35.04
C SER A 739 -94.65 -6.18 -33.89
N MET A 740 -94.00 -6.84 -32.94
CA MET A 740 -94.63 -7.37 -31.73
C MET A 740 -95.18 -6.30 -30.80
N SER A 741 -94.39 -5.22 -30.62
CA SER A 741 -94.84 -4.07 -29.85
C SER A 741 -96.03 -3.34 -30.49
N ASN A 742 -96.06 -3.17 -31.82
CA ASN A 742 -97.22 -2.64 -32.53
C ASN A 742 -98.39 -3.59 -32.52
N ALA A 743 -98.17 -4.87 -32.52
CA ALA A 743 -99.24 -5.87 -32.33
C ALA A 743 -99.84 -5.86 -30.92
N GLN A 744 -99.01 -5.67 -29.90
CA GLN A 744 -99.46 -5.43 -28.52
C GLN A 744 -100.16 -4.11 -28.32
N ALA A 745 -99.67 -3.02 -28.97
CA ALA A 745 -100.36 -1.72 -28.92
C ALA A 745 -101.70 -1.71 -29.61
N SER A 746 -101.81 -2.44 -30.73
CA SER A 746 -103.12 -2.61 -31.41
C SER A 746 -104.08 -3.54 -30.65
N ALA A 747 -103.55 -4.48 -29.87
CA ALA A 747 -104.36 -5.32 -28.97
C ALA A 747 -104.82 -4.49 -27.71
N ALA A 748 -104.00 -3.57 -27.23
CA ALA A 748 -104.40 -2.72 -26.14
C ALA A 748 -105.45 -1.67 -26.54
N GLN A 749 -105.35 -1.13 -27.78
CA GLN A 749 -106.36 -0.23 -28.32
C GLN A 749 -107.71 -0.90 -28.60
N LYS A 750 -107.74 -2.25 -28.84
CA LYS A 750 -108.97 -2.99 -28.93
C LYS A 750 -109.62 -3.37 -27.61
N SER A 751 -108.91 -3.34 -26.48
CA SER A 751 -109.46 -3.54 -25.14
C SER A 751 -109.98 -2.27 -24.47
N GLU A 752 -109.54 -1.09 -24.93
CA GLU A 752 -110.08 0.20 -24.46
C GLU A 752 -111.35 0.69 -25.16
N GLN A 753 -111.86 -0.01 -26.20
CA GLN A 753 -113.12 0.34 -26.86
C GLN A 753 -114.35 -0.53 -26.40
N GLN A 754 -114.17 -1.28 -25.30
CA GLN A 754 -115.24 -2.15 -24.80
C GLN A 754 -115.57 -2.00 -23.29
N GLU A 755 -115.35 -0.85 -22.73
CA GLU A 755 -115.94 -0.52 -21.41
C GLU A 755 -116.10 1.01 -21.29
N ALA A 756 -117.20 1.44 -21.82
CA ALA A 756 -117.92 2.56 -21.29
C ALA A 756 -119.33 2.10 -20.91
N PRO A 757 -119.66 2.13 -19.70
CA PRO A 757 -121.09 2.40 -19.39
C PRO A 757 -121.30 3.76 -18.77
N ASP A 758 -122.34 4.34 -19.25
CA ASP A 758 -123.19 5.31 -18.66
C ASP A 758 -123.13 5.46 -17.12
N GLY A 759 -123.31 6.64 -16.69
CA GLY A 759 -123.90 6.86 -15.37
C GLY A 759 -123.57 8.20 -14.73
N ASN A 760 -124.33 9.16 -15.13
CA ASN A 760 -124.96 10.24 -14.30
C ASN A 760 -124.51 10.45 -12.88
N ALA A 761 -124.25 11.55 -12.61
CA ALA A 761 -124.60 12.55 -11.58
C ALA A 761 -123.32 13.32 -11.11
#